data_7dcbead14d7f524d5190f80c91cd10c4
#
_entry.id   7dcbead14d7f524d5190f80c91cd10c4
#
_cell.length_a   1.000
_cell.length_b   1.000
_cell.length_c   1.000
_cell.angle_alpha   90.00
_cell.angle_beta   90.00
_cell.angle_gamma   90.00
#
_symmetry.space_group_name_H-M   'P 1'
#
loop_
_entity.id
_entity.type
_entity.pdbx_description
1 polymer ?
#
loop_
_entity_poly.entity_id
_entity_poly.type
_entity_poly.pdbx_seq_one_letter_code
_entity_poly.pdbx_strand_id
1 'polypeptide(L)'
;MLNRKLFIDDKEMELGEISFPLNFQCSDVADLNNITCNYSFTIKLPKSTSNLLIIGQSQEITNESIFPYQYHNARYYVDGVPIFEEGKARILKITDTIEITVMFGNYELLGIIEKLKLREVALTDVLMWNYSLAPTTNSGFGIAQYGMTINYAKLYPSRVMPFVKAKKLFDSIIPTYSMPATISNHLSELVLPLTSKNSELQYLNDVSVTFNQASNINLFSANEYGSKWWLEFLSPNKFIKSQDVYYLSYENTVQRYFIAPVTAYYLISYKLAPNQITPSTVGYLQVVDSSSGDVIESISWDAVYYYQNSKSIKLEGAKIYHFRLTLTKSSTTPTDLIMLSSANNWLTIKLDTTNPDNDFDKIGTGFKLKYPININLPDISQKDFIKSIMQLYGLMIQVVDSVPVFFTFNEVYDNFINAFDWSESLVEESRHDSNIDFSSDIAEKNLIKYKEDTKVKTGYGDSNIDSANQVLKERTILTNQIYSATESTSEKDLTNTSFDMCTFGLFEIQSNGTYKTVSIKQRICKQETKSMNFAVQSIFGEPTGIASGSVNRSVLRFEDAGNGLTYDELVSEYWEKYAEVMYKFKQTKLKFILSPIQISQFRFDIPIYLKQYSRYFFVKRINSWEANKILEIDLIVL
;
A
#
# COMPACT_ATOMS: atom_id res chain seq x y z
N MET A 1 7.40 52.39 -1.29
CA MET A 1 8.10 51.23 -1.90
C MET A 1 7.64 50.00 -1.15
N LEU A 2 7.19 48.94 -1.83
CA LEU A 2 6.80 47.68 -1.18
C LEU A 2 8.05 47.04 -0.55
N ASN A 3 7.94 46.64 0.73
CA ASN A 3 9.01 45.92 1.42
C ASN A 3 8.88 44.42 1.14
N ARG A 4 9.65 43.89 0.20
CA ARG A 4 9.62 42.46 -0.19
C ARG A 4 10.86 41.77 0.35
N LYS A 5 10.66 40.58 0.97
CA LYS A 5 11.74 39.79 1.55
C LYS A 5 11.61 38.33 1.13
N LEU A 6 12.66 37.80 0.49
CA LEU A 6 12.79 36.38 0.18
C LEU A 6 13.91 35.80 1.03
N PHE A 7 13.63 34.74 1.75
CA PHE A 7 14.63 33.98 2.49
C PHE A 7 14.85 32.64 1.79
N ILE A 8 16.11 32.26 1.61
CA ILE A 8 16.53 30.92 1.17
C ILE A 8 17.45 30.35 2.25
N ASP A 9 17.08 29.19 2.80
CA ASP A 9 17.76 28.55 3.95
C ASP A 9 18.04 29.57 5.09
N ASP A 10 16.99 30.32 5.47
CA ASP A 10 16.97 31.37 6.51
C ASP A 10 17.85 32.60 6.23
N LYS A 11 18.44 32.71 5.05
CA LYS A 11 19.24 33.88 4.63
C LYS A 11 18.42 34.77 3.70
N GLU A 12 18.38 36.07 4.00
CA GLU A 12 17.65 37.06 3.21
C GLU A 12 18.38 37.31 1.88
N MET A 13 17.67 37.09 0.76
CA MET A 13 18.19 37.38 -0.58
C MET A 13 17.94 38.83 -0.95
N GLU A 14 18.94 39.48 -1.59
CA GLU A 14 18.75 40.77 -2.20
C GLU A 14 17.89 40.64 -3.46
N LEU A 15 16.70 41.26 -3.44
CA LEU A 15 15.74 41.18 -4.55
C LEU A 15 15.94 42.25 -5.61
N GLY A 16 16.40 43.46 -5.24
CA GLY A 16 16.42 44.62 -6.14
C GLY A 16 15.01 44.98 -6.64
N GLU A 17 14.96 45.60 -7.82
CA GLU A 17 13.70 45.99 -8.49
C GLU A 17 13.22 44.89 -9.46
N ILE A 18 13.08 43.67 -8.98
CA ILE A 18 12.65 42.54 -9.82
C ILE A 18 11.15 42.29 -9.75
N SER A 19 10.61 41.70 -10.81
CA SER A 19 9.27 41.10 -10.82
C SER A 19 9.30 39.76 -10.11
N PHE A 20 8.32 39.49 -9.25
CA PHE A 20 8.18 38.23 -8.48
C PHE A 20 6.75 37.69 -8.63
N PRO A 21 6.38 37.22 -9.81
CA PRO A 21 5.03 36.76 -10.08
C PRO A 21 4.79 35.36 -9.50
N LEU A 22 3.71 35.23 -8.75
CA LEU A 22 3.27 33.97 -8.15
C LEU A 22 1.98 33.47 -8.79
N ASN A 23 1.90 32.16 -8.99
CA ASN A 23 0.70 31.50 -9.45
C ASN A 23 0.12 30.66 -8.32
N PHE A 24 -1.18 30.87 -8.06
CA PHE A 24 -1.95 30.03 -7.15
C PHE A 24 -2.95 29.25 -7.97
N GLN A 25 -2.94 27.94 -7.82
CA GLN A 25 -3.83 27.07 -8.59
C GLN A 25 -4.26 25.86 -7.77
N CYS A 26 -5.52 25.50 -7.93
CA CYS A 26 -6.09 24.25 -7.47
C CYS A 26 -6.12 23.25 -8.63
N SER A 27 -6.51 22.02 -8.36
CA SER A 27 -6.77 21.01 -9.39
C SER A 27 -7.74 21.53 -10.44
N ASP A 28 -7.53 21.18 -11.71
CA ASP A 28 -8.41 21.64 -12.78
C ASP A 28 -9.79 20.97 -12.64
N VAL A 29 -10.83 21.80 -12.57
CA VAL A 29 -12.21 21.33 -12.46
C VAL A 29 -12.64 20.51 -13.68
N ALA A 30 -12.12 20.83 -14.86
CA ALA A 30 -12.40 20.10 -16.11
C ALA A 30 -11.46 18.91 -16.34
N ASP A 31 -10.42 18.72 -15.51
CA ASP A 31 -9.47 17.60 -15.60
C ASP A 31 -8.99 17.20 -14.20
N LEU A 32 -9.77 16.37 -13.54
CA LEU A 32 -9.49 15.85 -12.21
C LEU A 32 -8.34 14.81 -12.19
N ASN A 33 -7.70 14.60 -13.33
CA ASN A 33 -6.54 13.72 -13.42
C ASN A 33 -5.23 14.38 -12.95
N ASN A 34 -5.21 15.70 -12.76
CA ASN A 34 -3.99 16.42 -12.41
C ASN A 34 -4.09 17.11 -11.04
N ILE A 35 -3.20 16.75 -10.13
CA ILE A 35 -2.98 17.49 -8.90
C ILE A 35 -1.90 18.54 -9.19
N THR A 36 -2.20 19.80 -8.94
CA THR A 36 -1.31 20.92 -9.20
C THR A 36 -0.77 21.52 -7.91
N CYS A 37 0.31 22.27 -7.99
CA CYS A 37 0.89 23.03 -6.87
C CYS A 37 1.04 24.49 -7.24
N ASN A 38 1.17 25.36 -6.22
CA ASN A 38 1.51 26.75 -6.41
C ASN A 38 2.97 26.91 -6.80
N TYR A 39 3.28 27.86 -7.69
CA TYR A 39 4.64 28.08 -8.17
C TYR A 39 4.90 29.53 -8.57
N SER A 40 6.18 29.92 -8.62
CA SER A 40 6.62 31.12 -9.28
C SER A 40 7.03 30.84 -10.73
N PHE A 41 6.92 31.85 -11.59
CA PHE A 41 7.73 31.85 -12.81
C PHE A 41 9.23 31.97 -12.47
N THR A 42 10.08 31.92 -13.49
CA THR A 42 11.52 32.16 -13.29
C THR A 42 11.75 33.56 -12.75
N ILE A 43 12.33 33.65 -11.57
CA ILE A 43 12.69 34.86 -10.87
C ILE A 43 14.17 35.14 -11.16
N LYS A 44 14.51 36.36 -11.55
CA LYS A 44 15.87 36.79 -11.88
C LYS A 44 16.45 37.64 -10.76
N LEU A 45 17.11 37.02 -9.79
CA LEU A 45 17.76 37.73 -8.69
C LEU A 45 19.04 38.44 -9.17
N PRO A 46 19.39 39.60 -8.60
CA PRO A 46 20.64 40.29 -8.91
C PRO A 46 21.85 39.43 -8.49
N LYS A 47 22.87 39.44 -9.30
CA LYS A 47 24.14 38.73 -9.05
C LYS A 47 25.01 39.56 -8.10
N SER A 48 24.49 39.88 -6.92
CA SER A 48 25.21 40.61 -5.88
C SER A 48 26.16 39.69 -5.10
N THR A 49 27.14 40.26 -4.45
CA THR A 49 28.09 39.51 -3.61
C THR A 49 27.36 38.75 -2.49
N SER A 50 26.36 39.37 -1.89
CA SER A 50 25.53 38.74 -0.86
C SER A 50 24.80 37.49 -1.39
N ASN A 51 24.10 37.64 -2.52
CA ASN A 51 23.38 36.52 -3.13
C ASN A 51 24.31 35.38 -3.57
N LEU A 52 25.49 35.72 -4.12
CA LEU A 52 26.49 34.73 -4.52
C LEU A 52 27.06 33.96 -3.34
N LEU A 53 27.27 34.60 -2.19
CA LEU A 53 27.71 33.94 -0.96
C LEU A 53 26.64 32.98 -0.43
N ILE A 54 25.35 33.38 -0.49
CA ILE A 54 24.22 32.53 -0.03
C ILE A 54 24.13 31.25 -0.84
N ILE A 55 24.29 31.33 -2.18
CA ILE A 55 24.24 30.16 -3.07
C ILE A 55 25.57 29.41 -3.14
N GLY A 56 26.51 29.66 -2.22
CA GLY A 56 27.78 28.96 -2.12
C GLY A 56 28.72 29.22 -3.30
N GLN A 57 28.69 30.42 -3.91
CA GLN A 57 29.50 30.80 -5.06
C GLN A 57 29.41 29.80 -6.24
N SER A 58 28.26 29.23 -6.46
CA SER A 58 28.01 28.19 -7.47
C SER A 58 28.24 28.65 -8.93
N GLN A 59 28.53 29.93 -9.17
CA GLN A 59 28.87 30.47 -10.47
C GLN A 59 30.33 30.15 -10.87
N GLU A 60 31.17 29.79 -9.92
CA GLU A 60 32.59 29.51 -10.20
C GLU A 60 32.72 28.08 -10.77
N ILE A 61 33.41 28.00 -11.95
CA ILE A 61 33.52 26.71 -12.68
C ILE A 61 34.25 25.65 -11.85
N THR A 62 35.17 26.08 -10.98
CA THR A 62 35.97 25.20 -10.13
C THR A 62 35.31 24.87 -8.80
N ASN A 63 34.12 25.40 -8.54
CA ASN A 63 33.40 25.17 -7.28
C ASN A 63 32.61 23.88 -7.33
N GLU A 64 32.86 23.00 -6.38
CA GLU A 64 32.17 21.72 -6.21
C GLU A 64 30.87 21.82 -5.37
N SER A 65 30.32 23.02 -5.24
CA SER A 65 29.08 23.22 -4.46
C SER A 65 27.91 22.41 -5.00
N ILE A 66 27.25 21.65 -4.13
CA ILE A 66 26.03 20.91 -4.45
C ILE A 66 24.78 21.80 -4.36
N PHE A 67 24.90 23.05 -3.90
CA PHE A 67 23.78 23.96 -3.70
C PHE A 67 22.86 24.09 -4.95
N PRO A 68 23.33 24.29 -6.18
CA PRO A 68 22.42 24.46 -7.33
C PRO A 68 21.65 23.20 -7.72
N TYR A 69 22.05 22.04 -7.21
CA TYR A 69 21.42 20.74 -7.52
C TYR A 69 20.37 20.31 -6.49
N GLN A 70 20.15 21.11 -5.45
CA GLN A 70 19.25 20.80 -4.34
C GLN A 70 18.06 21.76 -4.31
N TYR A 71 17.03 21.36 -3.58
CA TYR A 71 15.92 22.24 -3.20
C TYR A 71 16.22 22.86 -1.85
N HIS A 72 16.01 24.18 -1.74
CA HIS A 72 16.27 25.00 -0.57
C HIS A 72 14.98 25.50 0.03
N ASN A 73 14.88 25.59 1.34
CA ASN A 73 13.73 26.18 2.00
C ASN A 73 13.57 27.63 1.59
N ALA A 74 12.35 28.04 1.25
CA ALA A 74 12.06 29.39 0.82
C ALA A 74 10.86 29.97 1.57
N ARG A 75 10.98 31.25 1.99
CA ARG A 75 9.89 32.03 2.61
C ARG A 75 9.82 33.39 1.93
N TYR A 76 8.60 33.86 1.69
CA TYR A 76 8.41 35.14 1.02
C TYR A 76 7.40 36.01 1.76
N TYR A 77 7.79 37.25 2.01
CA TYR A 77 7.00 38.24 2.73
C TYR A 77 6.86 39.51 1.88
N VAL A 78 5.69 40.16 1.96
CA VAL A 78 5.41 41.44 1.35
C VAL A 78 4.82 42.35 2.42
N ASP A 79 5.48 43.49 2.71
CA ASP A 79 5.11 44.45 3.75
C ASP A 79 4.88 43.79 5.13
N GLY A 80 5.71 42.78 5.44
CA GLY A 80 5.63 42.01 6.66
C GLY A 80 4.57 40.91 6.68
N VAL A 81 3.73 40.81 5.66
CA VAL A 81 2.71 39.76 5.52
C VAL A 81 3.34 38.53 4.88
N PRO A 82 3.26 37.33 5.49
CA PRO A 82 3.72 36.12 4.88
C PRO A 82 2.82 35.72 3.70
N ILE A 83 3.43 35.55 2.53
CA ILE A 83 2.73 35.02 1.35
C ILE A 83 2.85 33.51 1.28
N PHE A 84 4.03 33.00 1.62
CA PHE A 84 4.26 31.58 1.94
C PHE A 84 5.43 31.46 2.91
N GLU A 85 5.33 30.56 3.86
CA GLU A 85 6.36 30.25 4.85
C GLU A 85 7.06 28.93 4.55
N GLU A 86 6.40 28.06 3.81
CA GLU A 86 6.90 26.76 3.38
C GLU A 86 6.96 26.68 1.85
N GLY A 87 8.13 26.94 1.31
CA GLY A 87 8.40 26.84 -0.11
C GLY A 87 9.73 26.17 -0.36
N LYS A 88 9.94 25.73 -1.59
CA LYS A 88 11.21 25.16 -2.08
C LYS A 88 11.70 25.94 -3.28
N ALA A 89 12.86 26.59 -3.12
CA ALA A 89 13.56 27.26 -4.21
C ALA A 89 14.57 26.32 -4.87
N ARG A 90 14.72 26.47 -6.17
CA ARG A 90 15.76 25.79 -6.96
C ARG A 90 16.42 26.78 -7.90
N ILE A 91 17.75 26.73 -7.99
CA ILE A 91 18.50 27.46 -8.99
C ILE A 91 18.34 26.77 -10.35
N LEU A 92 17.95 27.52 -11.36
CA LEU A 92 17.83 27.04 -12.73
C LEU A 92 19.07 27.35 -13.54
N LYS A 93 19.60 28.59 -13.39
CA LYS A 93 20.71 29.10 -14.20
C LYS A 93 21.36 30.30 -13.51
N ILE A 94 22.64 30.48 -13.73
CA ILE A 94 23.41 31.68 -13.32
C ILE A 94 24.04 32.28 -14.56
N THR A 95 23.64 33.51 -14.88
CA THR A 95 24.19 34.32 -16.00
C THR A 95 24.59 35.68 -15.46
N ASP A 96 24.06 36.74 -16.01
CA ASP A 96 24.13 38.11 -15.43
C ASP A 96 23.19 38.24 -14.22
N THR A 97 22.27 37.28 -14.09
CA THR A 97 21.35 37.15 -12.96
C THR A 97 21.34 35.70 -12.45
N ILE A 98 20.86 35.50 -11.23
CA ILE A 98 20.61 34.18 -10.67
C ILE A 98 19.14 33.87 -10.94
N GLU A 99 18.89 32.91 -11.83
CA GLU A 99 17.53 32.46 -12.19
C GLU A 99 17.11 31.36 -11.23
N ILE A 100 16.02 31.59 -10.48
CA ILE A 100 15.44 30.65 -9.56
C ILE A 100 13.96 30.41 -9.88
N THR A 101 13.44 29.29 -9.44
CA THR A 101 11.99 29.02 -9.34
C THR A 101 11.66 28.62 -7.92
N VAL A 102 10.45 28.99 -7.48
CA VAL A 102 9.95 28.61 -6.15
C VAL A 102 8.64 27.85 -6.32
N MET A 103 8.51 26.74 -5.61
CA MET A 103 7.30 25.95 -5.50
C MET A 103 6.83 25.98 -4.05
N PHE A 104 5.52 26.07 -3.81
CA PHE A 104 4.97 26.19 -2.47
C PHE A 104 3.57 25.54 -2.38
N GLY A 105 2.97 25.49 -1.18
CA GLY A 105 1.71 24.81 -0.94
C GLY A 105 1.86 23.29 -1.03
N ASN A 106 1.16 22.62 -1.93
CA ASN A 106 1.11 21.15 -2.04
C ASN A 106 2.42 20.49 -2.50
N TYR A 107 3.43 21.25 -2.89
CA TYR A 107 4.64 20.72 -3.54
C TYR A 107 5.41 19.74 -2.67
N GLU A 108 5.64 20.06 -1.41
CA GLU A 108 6.44 19.22 -0.51
C GLU A 108 5.77 17.87 -0.29
N LEU A 109 4.47 17.89 0.02
CA LEU A 109 3.68 16.68 0.18
C LEU A 109 3.73 15.80 -1.08
N LEU A 110 3.45 16.38 -2.23
CA LEU A 110 3.41 15.65 -3.51
C LEU A 110 4.79 15.08 -3.87
N GLY A 111 5.87 15.83 -3.62
CA GLY A 111 7.24 15.41 -3.93
C GLY A 111 7.74 14.25 -3.07
N ILE A 112 7.30 14.18 -1.80
CA ILE A 112 7.64 13.08 -0.89
C ILE A 112 6.87 11.80 -1.29
N ILE A 113 5.55 11.89 -1.39
CA ILE A 113 4.70 10.72 -1.64
C ILE A 113 4.84 10.15 -3.05
N GLU A 114 5.35 10.94 -4.02
CA GLU A 114 5.61 10.48 -5.39
C GLU A 114 6.77 9.47 -5.48
N LYS A 115 7.80 9.66 -4.66
CA LYS A 115 9.00 8.82 -4.64
C LYS A 115 8.82 7.53 -3.86
N LEU A 116 7.88 7.50 -2.93
CA LEU A 116 7.64 6.37 -2.05
C LEU A 116 6.61 5.41 -2.65
N LYS A 117 6.87 4.10 -2.48
CA LYS A 117 5.92 3.06 -2.88
C LYS A 117 4.92 2.76 -1.77
N LEU A 118 3.73 2.30 -2.15
CA LEU A 118 2.70 1.90 -1.19
C LEU A 118 3.19 0.77 -0.27
N ARG A 119 4.06 -0.12 -0.78
CA ARG A 119 4.71 -1.21 -0.01
C ARG A 119 5.65 -0.72 1.10
N GLU A 120 6.09 0.53 1.03
CA GLU A 120 7.01 1.14 2.01
C GLU A 120 6.26 1.81 3.18
N VAL A 121 4.93 1.81 3.14
CA VAL A 121 4.11 2.30 4.26
C VAL A 121 4.36 1.43 5.50
N ALA A 122 4.69 2.08 6.62
CA ALA A 122 4.94 1.38 7.89
C ALA A 122 3.62 0.89 8.50
N LEU A 123 3.25 -0.36 8.23
CA LEU A 123 2.12 -1.02 8.86
C LEU A 123 2.64 -1.92 9.99
N THR A 124 2.16 -1.68 11.20
CA THR A 124 2.49 -2.47 12.40
C THR A 124 1.53 -3.64 12.60
N ASP A 125 0.47 -3.71 11.82
CA ASP A 125 -0.57 -4.72 11.96
C ASP A 125 -0.07 -6.09 11.49
N VAL A 126 -0.31 -7.09 12.31
CA VAL A 126 -0.03 -8.48 11.99
C VAL A 126 -1.34 -9.19 11.69
N LEU A 127 -1.53 -9.59 10.46
CA LEU A 127 -2.65 -10.44 10.06
C LEU A 127 -2.24 -11.91 10.19
N MET A 128 -3.04 -12.66 10.93
CA MET A 128 -2.82 -14.10 11.13
C MET A 128 -3.87 -14.88 10.36
N TRP A 129 -3.43 -15.84 9.55
CA TRP A 129 -4.35 -16.80 8.95
C TRP A 129 -5.06 -17.62 10.03
N ASN A 130 -6.38 -17.66 9.96
CA ASN A 130 -7.21 -18.53 10.78
C ASN A 130 -8.48 -18.90 10.04
N TYR A 131 -9.08 -20.02 10.36
CA TYR A 131 -10.30 -20.49 9.70
C TYR A 131 -11.56 -19.71 10.10
N SER A 132 -11.54 -18.99 11.19
CA SER A 132 -12.70 -18.19 11.60
C SER A 132 -12.93 -17.01 10.66
N LEU A 133 -11.86 -16.53 9.99
CA LEU A 133 -11.89 -15.36 9.12
C LEU A 133 -12.50 -14.14 9.82
N ALA A 134 -12.33 -14.06 11.15
CA ALA A 134 -12.87 -12.96 11.94
C ALA A 134 -12.21 -11.64 11.53
N PRO A 135 -12.99 -10.55 11.40
CA PRO A 135 -12.45 -9.24 11.05
C PRO A 135 -11.56 -8.71 12.18
N THR A 136 -10.52 -7.97 11.78
CA THR A 136 -9.71 -7.15 12.67
C THR A 136 -10.00 -5.66 12.43
N THR A 137 -9.40 -4.78 13.22
CA THR A 137 -9.68 -3.34 13.12
C THR A 137 -9.19 -2.74 11.80
N ASN A 138 -7.98 -3.11 11.34
CA ASN A 138 -7.33 -2.45 10.18
C ASN A 138 -7.09 -3.37 8.99
N SER A 139 -7.17 -4.67 9.21
CA SER A 139 -6.97 -5.71 8.19
C SER A 139 -7.84 -6.92 8.49
N GLY A 140 -8.00 -7.82 7.56
CA GLY A 140 -8.82 -9.01 7.76
C GLY A 140 -8.90 -9.86 6.51
N PHE A 141 -9.83 -10.81 6.50
CA PHE A 141 -10.13 -11.65 5.37
C PHE A 141 -11.50 -11.28 4.82
N GLY A 142 -11.53 -10.89 3.54
CA GLY A 142 -12.75 -10.41 2.89
C GLY A 142 -13.46 -11.53 2.14
N ILE A 143 -14.66 -11.91 2.56
CA ILE A 143 -15.47 -12.86 1.82
C ILE A 143 -16.00 -12.21 0.57
N ALA A 144 -15.65 -12.79 -0.57
CA ALA A 144 -16.09 -12.44 -1.91
C ALA A 144 -16.00 -13.69 -2.78
N GLN A 145 -16.59 -13.69 -3.97
CA GLN A 145 -16.46 -14.79 -4.92
C GLN A 145 -15.16 -14.62 -5.71
N TYR A 146 -14.08 -15.19 -5.21
CA TYR A 146 -12.76 -15.17 -5.88
C TYR A 146 -12.64 -16.24 -6.99
N GLY A 147 -13.57 -17.15 -7.06
CA GLY A 147 -13.65 -18.33 -7.89
C GLY A 147 -13.90 -19.55 -7.01
N MET A 148 -15.17 -19.98 -6.92
CA MET A 148 -15.62 -21.04 -6.03
C MET A 148 -15.23 -20.87 -4.56
N THR A 149 -15.18 -19.65 -4.07
CA THR A 149 -14.97 -19.36 -2.64
C THR A 149 -16.12 -19.88 -1.81
N ILE A 150 -17.35 -19.77 -2.33
CA ILE A 150 -18.57 -20.35 -1.80
C ILE A 150 -19.18 -21.22 -2.89
N ASN A 151 -19.59 -22.43 -2.51
CA ASN A 151 -20.27 -23.37 -3.40
C ASN A 151 -21.26 -24.22 -2.58
N TYR A 152 -22.56 -24.15 -2.91
CA TYR A 152 -23.63 -24.87 -2.24
C TYR A 152 -23.58 -24.73 -0.70
N ALA A 153 -23.54 -23.50 -0.20
CA ALA A 153 -23.42 -23.16 1.22
C ALA A 153 -22.13 -23.67 1.93
N LYS A 154 -21.13 -24.06 1.15
CA LYS A 154 -19.79 -24.43 1.65
C LYS A 154 -18.82 -23.30 1.40
N LEU A 155 -18.18 -22.81 2.46
CA LEU A 155 -17.12 -21.82 2.41
C LEU A 155 -15.75 -22.50 2.36
N TYR A 156 -14.90 -22.07 1.43
CA TYR A 156 -13.52 -22.53 1.27
C TYR A 156 -12.54 -21.43 1.73
N PRO A 157 -12.08 -21.46 3.01
CA PRO A 157 -11.20 -20.41 3.56
C PRO A 157 -9.92 -20.20 2.78
N SER A 158 -9.36 -21.26 2.18
CA SER A 158 -8.15 -21.19 1.34
C SER A 158 -8.26 -20.28 0.12
N ARG A 159 -9.46 -19.87 -0.24
CA ARG A 159 -9.73 -18.98 -1.37
C ARG A 159 -10.17 -17.58 -0.96
N VAL A 160 -10.23 -17.32 0.34
CA VAL A 160 -10.56 -15.98 0.84
C VAL A 160 -9.30 -15.14 0.91
N MET A 161 -9.31 -13.98 0.24
CA MET A 161 -8.17 -13.10 0.21
C MET A 161 -8.16 -12.16 1.41
N PRO A 162 -6.97 -11.84 1.94
CA PRO A 162 -6.85 -10.80 2.94
C PRO A 162 -7.06 -9.41 2.34
N PHE A 163 -7.36 -8.45 3.22
CA PHE A 163 -7.49 -7.04 2.86
C PHE A 163 -6.82 -6.14 3.90
N VAL A 164 -6.59 -4.89 3.50
CA VAL A 164 -6.20 -3.79 4.39
C VAL A 164 -7.18 -2.63 4.21
N LYS A 165 -7.50 -1.90 5.28
CA LYS A 165 -8.38 -0.73 5.20
C LYS A 165 -7.71 0.42 4.45
N ALA A 166 -8.46 1.04 3.52
CA ALA A 166 -7.97 2.16 2.73
C ALA A 166 -7.64 3.36 3.61
N LYS A 167 -8.49 3.65 4.62
CA LYS A 167 -8.22 4.74 5.57
C LYS A 167 -6.94 4.54 6.35
N LYS A 168 -6.63 3.31 6.79
CA LYS A 168 -5.36 3.01 7.48
C LYS A 168 -4.14 3.34 6.64
N LEU A 169 -4.17 3.00 5.35
CA LEU A 169 -3.11 3.36 4.41
C LEU A 169 -3.03 4.88 4.21
N PHE A 170 -4.17 5.53 4.03
CA PHE A 170 -4.26 6.99 3.87
C PHE A 170 -3.67 7.72 5.07
N ASP A 171 -4.09 7.36 6.29
CA ASP A 171 -3.60 7.96 7.54
C ASP A 171 -2.10 7.68 7.79
N SER A 172 -1.60 6.55 7.30
CA SER A 172 -0.17 6.23 7.41
C SER A 172 0.70 7.02 6.42
N ILE A 173 0.13 7.42 5.27
CA ILE A 173 0.81 8.25 4.26
C ILE A 173 0.74 9.73 4.64
N ILE A 174 -0.43 10.20 5.07
CA ILE A 174 -0.68 11.59 5.49
C ILE A 174 -1.23 11.55 6.93
N PRO A 175 -0.37 11.63 7.95
CA PRO A 175 -0.80 11.46 9.34
C PRO A 175 -1.69 12.59 9.88
N THR A 176 -1.55 13.79 9.31
CA THR A 176 -2.32 14.98 9.70
C THR A 176 -2.94 15.62 8.48
N TYR A 177 -4.25 15.74 8.46
CA TYR A 177 -5.00 16.37 7.36
C TYR A 177 -6.41 16.76 7.83
N SER A 178 -7.10 17.56 7.02
CA SER A 178 -8.52 17.84 7.15
C SER A 178 -9.27 17.28 5.93
N MET A 179 -10.42 16.67 6.16
CA MET A 179 -11.28 16.08 5.12
C MET A 179 -12.74 16.11 5.61
N PRO A 180 -13.75 16.27 4.72
CA PRO A 180 -15.15 16.19 5.10
C PRO A 180 -15.47 14.89 5.87
N ALA A 181 -16.22 15.01 6.97
CA ALA A 181 -16.49 13.89 7.86
C ALA A 181 -17.25 12.75 7.16
N THR A 182 -18.16 13.07 6.24
CA THR A 182 -18.90 12.10 5.42
C THR A 182 -17.96 11.24 4.61
N ILE A 183 -16.99 11.85 3.91
CA ILE A 183 -15.98 11.16 3.10
C ILE A 183 -15.04 10.36 4.01
N SER A 184 -14.57 10.93 5.12
CA SER A 184 -13.70 10.24 6.07
C SER A 184 -14.37 8.98 6.65
N ASN A 185 -15.67 9.05 6.96
CA ASN A 185 -16.45 7.92 7.46
C ASN A 185 -16.57 6.83 6.38
N HIS A 186 -16.99 7.19 5.17
CA HIS A 186 -17.09 6.23 4.07
C HIS A 186 -15.74 5.59 3.74
N LEU A 187 -14.64 6.37 3.67
CA LEU A 187 -13.28 5.85 3.46
C LEU A 187 -12.88 4.83 4.54
N SER A 188 -13.38 4.96 5.78
CA SER A 188 -13.10 4.00 6.85
C SER A 188 -13.73 2.62 6.64
N GLU A 189 -14.75 2.54 5.80
CA GLU A 189 -15.41 1.29 5.40
C GLU A 189 -14.72 0.62 4.21
N LEU A 190 -13.90 1.37 3.47
CA LEU A 190 -13.23 0.87 2.27
C LEU A 190 -12.01 0.02 2.59
N VAL A 191 -11.84 -1.02 1.79
CA VAL A 191 -10.74 -1.98 1.89
C VAL A 191 -10.10 -2.25 0.54
N LEU A 192 -8.82 -2.56 0.55
CA LEU A 192 -8.06 -3.03 -0.60
C LEU A 192 -7.84 -4.54 -0.45
N PRO A 193 -8.49 -5.38 -1.26
CA PRO A 193 -8.20 -6.81 -1.31
C PRO A 193 -6.78 -7.06 -1.85
N LEU A 194 -6.01 -7.90 -1.17
CA LEU A 194 -4.64 -8.24 -1.53
C LEU A 194 -4.65 -9.49 -2.42
N THR A 195 -4.77 -9.29 -3.72
CA THR A 195 -4.93 -10.36 -4.73
C THR A 195 -3.63 -10.74 -5.44
N SER A 196 -2.48 -10.28 -4.94
CA SER A 196 -1.17 -10.53 -5.54
C SER A 196 -0.69 -11.97 -5.27
N LYS A 197 -0.13 -12.61 -6.32
CA LYS A 197 0.49 -13.93 -6.21
C LYS A 197 1.81 -13.94 -5.42
N ASN A 198 2.47 -12.81 -5.28
CA ASN A 198 3.80 -12.72 -4.65
C ASN A 198 3.75 -12.93 -3.13
N SER A 199 2.55 -13.07 -2.56
CA SER A 199 2.35 -13.32 -1.14
C SER A 199 2.90 -14.67 -0.66
N GLU A 200 2.87 -15.66 -1.53
CA GLU A 200 3.08 -17.07 -1.16
C GLU A 200 4.54 -17.37 -0.82
N LEU A 201 5.48 -16.93 -1.63
CA LEU A 201 6.88 -17.27 -1.50
C LEU A 201 7.55 -16.72 -0.22
N GLN A 202 7.23 -15.50 0.17
CA GLN A 202 7.84 -14.86 1.34
C GLN A 202 7.24 -15.34 2.66
N TYR A 203 5.96 -15.63 2.62
CA TYR A 203 5.21 -16.27 3.68
C TYR A 203 5.75 -17.67 4.02
N LEU A 204 6.15 -18.44 3.02
CA LEU A 204 6.74 -19.77 3.16
C LEU A 204 8.18 -19.75 3.69
N ASN A 205 8.91 -18.68 3.43
CA ASN A 205 10.28 -18.52 3.92
C ASN A 205 10.36 -18.33 5.44
N ASP A 206 9.26 -17.89 6.09
CA ASP A 206 9.21 -17.75 7.55
C ASP A 206 9.07 -19.10 8.27
N VAL A 207 8.75 -20.18 7.53
CA VAL A 207 8.71 -21.54 8.05
C VAL A 207 10.06 -22.23 7.82
N SER A 208 11.06 -21.78 8.53
CA SER A 208 12.37 -22.42 8.51
C SER A 208 12.95 -22.56 9.91
N VAL A 209 13.55 -23.69 10.19
CA VAL A 209 14.25 -23.95 11.44
C VAL A 209 15.63 -24.53 11.09
N THR A 210 16.65 -23.99 11.74
CA THR A 210 18.02 -24.47 11.59
C THR A 210 18.56 -24.96 12.92
N PHE A 211 19.08 -26.17 12.94
CA PHE A 211 19.78 -26.76 14.07
C PHE A 211 21.26 -26.81 13.75
N ASN A 212 22.09 -26.29 14.63
CA ASN A 212 23.54 -26.31 14.50
C ASN A 212 24.18 -27.05 15.69
N GLN A 213 25.28 -27.70 15.43
CA GLN A 213 26.06 -28.31 16.51
C GLN A 213 26.96 -27.24 17.17
N ALA A 214 26.95 -27.17 18.50
CA ALA A 214 27.71 -26.15 19.24
C ALA A 214 29.13 -26.63 19.65
N SER A 215 29.35 -27.93 19.76
CA SER A 215 30.62 -28.51 20.24
C SER A 215 30.90 -29.88 19.62
N ASN A 216 32.13 -30.32 19.71
CA ASN A 216 32.50 -31.66 19.27
C ASN A 216 31.85 -32.71 20.18
N ILE A 217 31.41 -33.80 19.60
CA ILE A 217 30.79 -34.93 20.31
C ILE A 217 31.49 -36.22 19.89
N ASN A 218 32.01 -36.93 20.86
CA ASN A 218 32.53 -38.31 20.66
C ASN A 218 31.35 -39.28 20.64
N LEU A 219 31.20 -39.99 19.55
CA LEU A 219 30.08 -40.92 19.33
C LEU A 219 30.35 -42.33 19.78
N PHE A 220 31.60 -42.80 19.63
CA PHE A 220 32.03 -44.16 20.00
C PHE A 220 33.35 -44.13 20.76
N SER A 221 33.46 -45.00 21.74
CA SER A 221 34.74 -45.37 22.34
C SER A 221 35.24 -46.72 21.84
N ALA A 222 36.50 -47.07 22.14
CA ALA A 222 37.23 -48.16 21.57
C ALA A 222 36.54 -49.56 21.66
N ASN A 223 35.70 -49.80 22.63
CA ASN A 223 35.10 -51.12 22.92
C ASN A 223 33.60 -51.26 22.62
N GLU A 224 33.01 -50.33 21.89
CA GLU A 224 31.56 -50.29 21.65
C GLU A 224 31.16 -50.98 20.34
N TYR A 225 31.37 -52.30 20.25
CA TYR A 225 30.96 -53.09 19.09
C TYR A 225 29.49 -53.46 19.15
N GLY A 226 28.76 -53.28 18.03
CA GLY A 226 27.33 -53.62 17.93
C GLY A 226 26.39 -52.63 18.61
N SER A 227 26.91 -51.56 19.19
CA SER A 227 26.10 -50.55 19.87
C SER A 227 25.41 -49.64 18.87
N LYS A 228 24.17 -49.32 19.14
CA LYS A 228 23.40 -48.31 18.43
C LYS A 228 23.40 -47.01 19.22
N TRP A 229 23.71 -45.92 18.56
CA TRP A 229 23.75 -44.60 19.15
C TRP A 229 22.73 -43.71 18.49
N TRP A 230 22.08 -42.88 19.27
CA TRP A 230 21.08 -41.93 18.85
C TRP A 230 21.57 -40.53 19.18
N LEU A 231 21.53 -39.65 18.19
CA LEU A 231 21.77 -38.23 18.37
C LEU A 231 20.49 -37.49 18.05
N GLU A 232 20.00 -36.74 18.96
CA GLU A 232 18.84 -35.88 18.74
C GLU A 232 19.28 -34.45 18.51
N PHE A 233 18.69 -33.83 17.50
CA PHE A 233 18.90 -32.43 17.20
C PHE A 233 18.02 -31.60 18.14
N LEU A 234 18.63 -30.80 18.98
CA LEU A 234 17.98 -29.95 19.95
C LEU A 234 18.22 -28.48 19.62
N SER A 235 17.20 -27.64 19.70
CA SER A 235 17.35 -26.19 19.61
C SER A 235 17.56 -25.61 21.02
N PRO A 236 18.41 -24.57 21.20
CA PRO A 236 19.38 -24.05 20.26
C PRO A 236 20.73 -24.77 20.41
N ASN A 237 21.14 -25.52 19.40
CA ASN A 237 22.53 -25.87 19.19
C ASN A 237 23.11 -27.04 20.01
N LYS A 238 22.36 -28.10 20.35
CA LYS A 238 22.94 -29.24 21.03
C LYS A 238 22.53 -30.59 20.40
N PHE A 239 23.53 -31.42 20.10
CA PHE A 239 23.34 -32.85 19.98
C PHE A 239 23.50 -33.47 21.37
N ILE A 240 22.66 -34.43 21.70
CA ILE A 240 22.78 -35.20 22.93
C ILE A 240 22.98 -36.67 22.57
N LYS A 241 23.99 -37.29 23.14
CA LYS A 241 24.23 -38.69 23.07
C LYS A 241 23.35 -39.43 24.06
N SER A 242 22.54 -40.40 23.61
CA SER A 242 21.82 -41.30 24.50
C SER A 242 22.10 -42.76 24.08
N GLN A 243 22.30 -43.60 25.06
CA GLN A 243 22.46 -45.02 24.88
C GLN A 243 21.14 -45.68 25.26
N ASP A 244 20.63 -46.56 24.41
CA ASP A 244 19.40 -47.31 24.63
C ASP A 244 18.36 -46.73 25.59
N VAL A 245 17.23 -46.31 25.00
CA VAL A 245 15.97 -46.04 25.68
C VAL A 245 15.81 -44.74 26.46
N TYR A 246 14.90 -43.92 25.94
CA TYR A 246 13.98 -43.03 26.65
C TYR A 246 14.47 -42.18 27.84
N TYR A 247 14.19 -40.93 27.68
CA TYR A 247 14.17 -39.82 28.64
C TYR A 247 15.40 -38.98 28.70
N LEU A 248 15.23 -37.90 27.99
CA LEU A 248 15.89 -36.67 28.39
C LEU A 248 14.95 -35.89 29.27
N SER A 249 15.08 -36.05 30.58
CA SER A 249 14.71 -34.99 31.48
C SER A 249 15.76 -33.92 31.35
N TYR A 250 15.46 -32.76 30.79
CA TYR A 250 16.33 -31.61 30.88
C TYR A 250 15.59 -30.30 30.98
N GLU A 251 16.11 -29.54 31.87
CA GLU A 251 15.73 -28.22 32.30
C GLU A 251 15.60 -27.22 31.19
N ASN A 252 14.52 -26.42 31.30
CA ASN A 252 14.37 -25.08 30.79
C ASN A 252 14.47 -24.79 29.29
N THR A 253 13.31 -24.56 28.68
CA THR A 253 13.02 -23.54 27.67
C THR A 253 13.58 -23.69 26.27
N VAL A 254 13.98 -24.87 25.83
CA VAL A 254 14.43 -25.07 24.45
C VAL A 254 13.45 -25.93 23.69
N GLN A 255 12.94 -25.42 22.57
CA GLN A 255 12.09 -26.21 21.66
C GLN A 255 12.92 -27.37 21.10
N ARG A 256 12.60 -28.58 21.52
CA ARG A 256 13.28 -29.83 21.11
C ARG A 256 12.72 -30.44 19.84
N TYR A 257 11.69 -29.81 19.27
CA TYR A 257 10.90 -30.40 18.20
C TYR A 257 10.64 -29.38 17.11
N PHE A 258 10.39 -29.90 15.95
CA PHE A 258 9.76 -29.15 14.89
C PHE A 258 8.27 -29.44 14.93
N ILE A 259 7.46 -28.40 15.09
CA ILE A 259 6.00 -28.49 14.92
C ILE A 259 5.73 -28.10 13.48
N ALA A 260 5.27 -29.03 12.66
CA ALA A 260 4.89 -28.70 11.30
C ALA A 260 3.66 -27.77 11.34
N PRO A 261 3.77 -26.53 10.85
CA PRO A 261 2.66 -25.59 10.93
C PRO A 261 1.49 -26.01 10.03
N VAL A 262 1.76 -26.71 8.95
CA VAL A 262 0.75 -27.22 7.99
C VAL A 262 1.14 -28.59 7.48
N THR A 263 0.17 -29.36 6.94
CA THR A 263 0.47 -30.57 6.19
C THR A 263 1.02 -30.20 4.83
N ALA A 264 2.30 -30.46 4.62
CA ALA A 264 3.00 -30.12 3.40
C ALA A 264 4.28 -30.94 3.25
N TYR A 265 4.93 -30.81 2.08
CA TYR A 265 6.27 -31.32 1.90
C TYR A 265 7.29 -30.27 2.40
N TYR A 266 8.20 -30.73 3.26
CA TYR A 266 9.27 -29.93 3.82
C TYR A 266 10.61 -30.40 3.29
N LEU A 267 11.43 -29.49 2.82
CA LEU A 267 12.79 -29.76 2.42
C LEU A 267 13.68 -29.82 3.65
N ILE A 268 14.11 -31.02 3.98
CA ILE A 268 15.06 -31.26 5.06
C ILE A 268 16.43 -31.31 4.45
N SER A 269 17.26 -30.32 4.72
CA SER A 269 18.63 -30.21 4.25
C SER A 269 19.57 -30.39 5.43
N TYR A 270 20.60 -31.21 5.26
CA TYR A 270 21.53 -31.49 6.32
C TYR A 270 22.94 -31.65 5.81
N LYS A 271 23.89 -31.39 6.69
CA LYS A 271 25.30 -31.60 6.50
C LYS A 271 25.86 -32.28 7.73
N LEU A 272 26.51 -33.41 7.53
CA LEU A 272 27.15 -34.21 8.57
C LEU A 272 28.58 -34.42 8.17
N ALA A 273 29.54 -33.98 8.98
CA ALA A 273 30.95 -34.05 8.73
C ALA A 273 31.66 -34.71 9.94
N PRO A 274 31.69 -36.01 10.00
CA PRO A 274 32.42 -36.73 11.04
C PRO A 274 33.94 -36.64 10.81
N ASN A 275 34.71 -36.58 11.89
CA ASN A 275 36.16 -36.42 11.81
C ASN A 275 36.88 -37.74 11.41
N GLN A 276 36.36 -38.85 11.87
CA GLN A 276 36.88 -40.18 11.51
C GLN A 276 35.74 -41.18 11.43
N ILE A 277 35.66 -41.93 10.34
CA ILE A 277 34.70 -43.01 10.15
C ILE A 277 35.43 -44.26 9.67
N THR A 278 35.07 -45.37 10.29
CA THR A 278 35.45 -46.67 9.77
C THR A 278 34.44 -47.10 8.69
N PRO A 279 34.87 -47.82 7.64
CA PRO A 279 33.99 -48.32 6.58
C PRO A 279 32.81 -49.18 7.06
N SER A 280 32.86 -49.61 8.31
CA SER A 280 31.85 -50.46 8.94
C SER A 280 30.77 -49.70 9.75
N THR A 281 30.71 -48.37 9.64
CA THR A 281 29.69 -47.58 10.34
C THR A 281 28.56 -47.24 9.37
N VAL A 282 27.35 -47.64 9.73
CA VAL A 282 26.13 -47.30 8.98
C VAL A 282 25.33 -46.34 9.81
N GLY A 283 24.86 -45.27 9.18
CA GLY A 283 24.05 -44.21 9.81
C GLY A 283 22.73 -43.96 9.09
N TYR A 284 21.75 -43.51 9.85
CA TYR A 284 20.47 -43.04 9.33
C TYR A 284 20.08 -41.74 10.01
N LEU A 285 19.73 -40.73 9.21
CA LEU A 285 18.99 -39.59 9.71
C LEU A 285 17.50 -39.94 9.66
N GLN A 286 16.85 -39.96 10.81
CA GLN A 286 15.45 -40.33 10.95
C GLN A 286 14.61 -39.15 11.35
N VAL A 287 13.47 -39.03 10.72
CA VAL A 287 12.38 -38.12 11.11
C VAL A 287 11.35 -38.94 11.87
N VAL A 288 11.08 -38.55 13.10
CA VAL A 288 10.23 -39.32 14.02
C VAL A 288 9.07 -38.49 14.48
N ASP A 289 7.85 -39.01 14.42
CA ASP A 289 6.67 -38.44 15.06
C ASP A 289 6.83 -38.59 16.57
N SER A 290 6.90 -37.45 17.27
CA SER A 290 7.13 -37.44 18.72
C SER A 290 5.99 -38.00 19.54
N SER A 291 4.78 -38.05 18.98
CA SER A 291 3.57 -38.51 19.66
C SER A 291 3.46 -40.04 19.63
N SER A 292 3.75 -40.66 18.50
CA SER A 292 3.65 -42.12 18.33
C SER A 292 5.00 -42.83 18.49
N GLY A 293 6.11 -42.10 18.32
CA GLY A 293 7.45 -42.69 18.24
C GLY A 293 7.76 -43.34 16.88
N ASP A 294 6.85 -43.22 15.92
CA ASP A 294 7.03 -43.82 14.60
C ASP A 294 8.08 -43.09 13.78
N VAL A 295 8.92 -43.86 13.08
CA VAL A 295 9.87 -43.34 12.11
C VAL A 295 9.12 -43.05 10.82
N ILE A 296 8.92 -41.78 10.52
CA ILE A 296 8.24 -41.33 9.30
C ILE A 296 9.15 -41.50 8.08
N GLU A 297 10.43 -41.22 8.25
CA GLU A 297 11.40 -41.34 7.17
C GLU A 297 12.76 -41.67 7.74
N SER A 298 13.53 -42.49 6.97
CA SER A 298 14.87 -42.91 7.32
C SER A 298 15.80 -42.69 6.11
N ILE A 299 16.73 -41.79 6.25
CA ILE A 299 17.66 -41.41 5.19
C ILE A 299 19.00 -42.06 5.50
N SER A 300 19.44 -42.99 4.68
CA SER A 300 20.73 -43.65 4.86
C SER A 300 21.90 -42.68 4.71
N TRP A 301 22.88 -42.83 5.58
CA TRP A 301 24.10 -42.06 5.57
C TRP A 301 25.30 -43.00 5.48
N ASP A 302 25.81 -43.16 4.27
CA ASP A 302 27.04 -43.87 3.99
C ASP A 302 28.20 -42.87 4.00
N ALA A 303 28.67 -42.53 5.18
CA ALA A 303 29.63 -41.46 5.27
C ALA A 303 31.06 -42.00 5.43
N VAL A 304 31.89 -41.77 4.44
CA VAL A 304 33.33 -41.96 4.57
C VAL A 304 34.03 -40.69 5.06
N TYR A 305 33.55 -39.46 4.75
CA TYR A 305 34.19 -38.23 5.22
C TYR A 305 33.25 -37.01 5.37
N TYR A 306 32.26 -36.87 4.50
CA TYR A 306 31.46 -35.64 4.42
C TYR A 306 30.19 -35.95 3.65
N TYR A 307 29.06 -35.68 4.27
CA TYR A 307 27.78 -35.95 3.64
C TYR A 307 26.87 -34.75 3.76
N GLN A 308 26.46 -34.22 2.61
CA GLN A 308 25.47 -33.16 2.54
C GLN A 308 24.38 -33.59 1.56
N ASN A 309 23.13 -33.53 2.00
CA ASN A 309 22.00 -33.91 1.15
C ASN A 309 20.76 -33.13 1.55
N SER A 310 19.73 -33.18 0.72
CA SER A 310 18.41 -32.67 0.99
C SER A 310 17.36 -33.67 0.52
N LYS A 311 16.26 -33.77 1.29
CA LYS A 311 15.14 -34.65 0.94
C LYS A 311 13.83 -33.94 1.25
N SER A 312 12.87 -34.01 0.32
CA SER A 312 11.52 -33.54 0.50
C SER A 312 10.68 -34.60 1.21
N ILE A 313 10.11 -34.27 2.36
CA ILE A 313 9.38 -35.20 3.22
C ILE A 313 8.05 -34.59 3.59
N LYS A 314 6.96 -35.35 3.43
CA LYS A 314 5.63 -34.93 3.84
C LYS A 314 5.49 -35.02 5.35
N LEU A 315 5.22 -33.88 6.00
CA LEU A 315 4.91 -33.79 7.42
C LEU A 315 3.47 -33.32 7.60
N GLU A 316 2.79 -33.88 8.58
CA GLU A 316 1.38 -33.53 8.87
C GLU A 316 1.31 -32.31 9.80
N GLY A 317 0.40 -31.41 9.50
CA GLY A 317 0.21 -30.18 10.27
C GLY A 317 -0.19 -30.45 11.73
N ALA A 318 0.26 -29.56 12.63
CA ALA A 318 0.12 -29.62 14.07
C ALA A 318 0.78 -30.81 14.77
N LYS A 319 1.40 -31.73 14.03
CA LYS A 319 2.20 -32.81 14.63
C LYS A 319 3.59 -32.32 15.03
N ILE A 320 4.15 -32.99 16.02
CA ILE A 320 5.46 -32.71 16.58
C ILE A 320 6.43 -33.76 16.06
N TYR A 321 7.54 -33.29 15.47
CA TYR A 321 8.59 -34.14 14.93
C TYR A 321 9.91 -33.87 15.60
N HIS A 322 10.66 -34.91 15.86
CA HIS A 322 12.07 -34.79 16.22
C HIS A 322 12.96 -35.49 15.21
N PHE A 323 14.21 -35.09 15.17
CA PHE A 323 15.21 -35.58 14.25
C PHE A 323 16.29 -36.29 15.07
N ARG A 324 16.60 -37.53 14.68
CA ARG A 324 17.66 -38.31 15.34
C ARG A 324 18.59 -38.91 14.29
N LEU A 325 19.87 -38.93 14.62
CA LEU A 325 20.89 -39.66 13.88
C LEU A 325 21.13 -40.97 14.57
N THR A 326 20.90 -42.06 13.88
CA THR A 326 21.19 -43.44 14.36
C THR A 326 22.49 -43.90 13.73
N LEU A 327 23.42 -44.31 14.51
CA LEU A 327 24.70 -44.85 14.07
C LEU A 327 24.92 -46.25 14.61
N THR A 328 25.38 -47.17 13.75
CA THR A 328 25.70 -48.53 14.13
C THR A 328 27.13 -48.82 13.70
N LYS A 329 27.95 -49.24 14.63
CA LYS A 329 29.33 -49.67 14.39
C LYS A 329 29.37 -51.16 14.31
N SER A 330 29.84 -51.70 13.18
CA SER A 330 29.93 -53.16 12.94
C SER A 330 31.33 -53.72 13.09
N SER A 331 32.34 -52.91 13.47
CA SER A 331 33.75 -53.32 13.60
C SER A 331 34.28 -53.09 15.00
N THR A 332 35.17 -53.97 15.47
CA THR A 332 35.87 -53.85 16.76
C THR A 332 37.06 -52.89 16.73
N THR A 333 37.40 -52.31 15.58
CA THR A 333 38.56 -51.41 15.47
C THR A 333 38.32 -50.16 16.32
N PRO A 334 39.28 -49.79 17.20
CA PRO A 334 39.12 -48.65 18.08
C PRO A 334 39.31 -47.34 17.30
N THR A 335 38.24 -46.76 16.85
CA THR A 335 38.25 -45.41 16.26
C THR A 335 37.09 -44.61 16.85
N ASP A 336 37.39 -43.47 17.41
CA ASP A 336 36.37 -42.57 17.88
C ASP A 336 35.76 -41.84 16.70
N LEU A 337 34.44 -41.84 16.64
CA LEU A 337 33.71 -41.03 15.69
C LEU A 337 33.40 -39.70 16.33
N ILE A 338 33.97 -38.64 15.81
CA ILE A 338 33.78 -37.26 16.33
C ILE A 338 33.00 -36.47 15.33
N MET A 339 31.91 -35.87 15.78
CA MET A 339 31.17 -34.89 15.02
C MET A 339 31.77 -33.51 15.25
N LEU A 340 32.13 -32.81 14.19
CA LEU A 340 32.72 -31.46 14.28
C LEU A 340 31.68 -30.38 14.63
N SER A 341 32.17 -29.28 15.13
CA SER A 341 31.34 -28.18 15.57
C SER A 341 30.61 -27.43 14.45
N SER A 342 29.68 -26.61 14.84
CA SER A 342 28.64 -25.89 14.10
C SER A 342 28.80 -25.58 12.61
N ALA A 343 29.97 -25.15 12.17
CA ALA A 343 30.18 -24.80 10.75
C ALA A 343 30.09 -26.00 9.81
N ASN A 344 30.27 -27.23 10.33
CA ASN A 344 30.35 -28.45 9.55
C ASN A 344 29.14 -29.38 9.72
N ASN A 345 28.36 -29.20 10.80
CA ASN A 345 27.18 -30.04 11.05
C ASN A 345 25.95 -29.16 11.26
N TRP A 346 24.97 -29.29 10.40
CA TRP A 346 23.72 -28.57 10.52
C TRP A 346 22.57 -29.35 9.89
N LEU A 347 21.36 -29.05 10.35
CA LEU A 347 20.10 -29.50 9.83
C LEU A 347 19.20 -28.29 9.64
N THR A 348 18.65 -28.13 8.46
CA THR A 348 17.65 -27.07 8.17
C THR A 348 16.38 -27.71 7.68
N ILE A 349 15.25 -27.26 8.20
CA ILE A 349 13.92 -27.65 7.78
C ILE A 349 13.26 -26.39 7.24
N LYS A 350 12.78 -26.45 6.03
CA LYS A 350 11.99 -25.36 5.43
C LYS A 350 10.90 -25.97 4.57
N LEU A 351 9.85 -25.21 4.32
CA LEU A 351 8.84 -25.64 3.36
C LEU A 351 9.47 -25.83 1.99
N ASP A 352 9.16 -26.94 1.31
CA ASP A 352 9.70 -27.23 -0.02
C ASP A 352 8.90 -26.46 -1.09
N THR A 353 9.42 -25.31 -1.49
CA THR A 353 8.81 -24.47 -2.52
C THR A 353 8.93 -25.03 -3.92
N THR A 354 9.71 -26.07 -4.11
CA THR A 354 9.94 -26.71 -5.43
C THR A 354 9.11 -27.98 -5.62
N ASN A 355 8.54 -28.52 -4.55
CA ASN A 355 7.72 -29.72 -4.62
C ASN A 355 6.37 -29.42 -5.28
N PRO A 356 6.03 -30.07 -6.41
CA PRO A 356 4.79 -29.80 -7.13
C PRO A 356 3.52 -30.23 -6.36
N ASP A 357 3.66 -31.10 -5.36
CA ASP A 357 2.55 -31.55 -4.53
C ASP A 357 2.22 -30.58 -3.40
N ASN A 358 3.04 -29.55 -3.20
CA ASN A 358 2.75 -28.46 -2.32
C ASN A 358 1.82 -27.46 -3.02
N ASP A 359 0.56 -27.45 -2.59
CA ASP A 359 -0.43 -26.47 -3.05
C ASP A 359 -0.42 -25.27 -2.10
N PHE A 360 0.27 -24.22 -2.52
CA PHE A 360 0.51 -23.04 -1.70
C PHE A 360 -0.75 -22.23 -1.42
N ASP A 361 -1.73 -22.27 -2.32
CA ASP A 361 -3.04 -21.64 -2.08
C ASP A 361 -3.75 -22.28 -0.87
N LYS A 362 -3.39 -23.49 -0.57
CA LYS A 362 -3.95 -24.30 0.51
C LYS A 362 -3.14 -24.26 1.81
N ILE A 363 -1.82 -24.13 1.71
CA ILE A 363 -0.94 -24.11 2.88
C ILE A 363 -1.19 -22.88 3.76
N GLY A 364 -1.51 -21.73 3.15
CA GLY A 364 -1.74 -20.46 3.84
C GLY A 364 -2.87 -20.46 4.86
N THR A 365 -3.88 -21.30 4.69
CA THR A 365 -5.07 -21.31 5.57
C THR A 365 -4.95 -22.21 6.80
N GLY A 366 -3.88 -22.99 6.89
CA GLY A 366 -3.80 -24.04 7.90
C GLY A 366 -3.59 -23.55 9.32
N PHE A 367 -2.63 -22.69 9.61
CA PHE A 367 -2.20 -22.51 11.00
C PHE A 367 -1.55 -21.17 11.29
N LYS A 368 -2.30 -20.20 11.83
CA LYS A 368 -1.78 -19.00 12.52
C LYS A 368 -0.47 -18.40 11.94
N LEU A 369 -0.27 -18.53 10.63
CA LEU A 369 0.89 -17.98 9.98
C LEU A 369 0.64 -16.48 9.76
N LYS A 370 1.69 -15.69 9.91
CA LYS A 370 1.64 -14.26 9.62
C LYS A 370 1.47 -14.03 8.12
N TYR A 371 0.51 -13.20 7.75
CA TYR A 371 0.40 -12.73 6.39
C TYR A 371 1.18 -11.41 6.24
N PRO A 372 2.18 -11.35 5.38
CA PRO A 372 2.98 -10.14 5.20
C PRO A 372 2.22 -9.12 4.35
N ILE A 373 1.52 -8.18 4.98
CA ILE A 373 0.67 -7.20 4.29
C ILE A 373 1.48 -6.34 3.33
N ASN A 374 2.59 -5.75 3.78
CA ASN A 374 3.33 -4.72 3.05
C ASN A 374 3.79 -5.17 1.67
N ILE A 375 4.40 -6.36 1.58
CA ILE A 375 4.91 -6.87 0.30
C ILE A 375 3.80 -7.24 -0.68
N ASN A 376 2.60 -7.46 -0.18
CA ASN A 376 1.41 -7.82 -0.98
C ASN A 376 0.58 -6.61 -1.39
N LEU A 377 0.91 -5.43 -0.88
CA LEU A 377 0.34 -4.19 -1.39
C LEU A 377 0.72 -3.99 -2.87
N PRO A 378 -0.13 -3.31 -3.66
CA PRO A 378 0.17 -2.99 -5.04
C PRO A 378 1.50 -2.25 -5.19
N ASP A 379 2.24 -2.54 -6.27
CA ASP A 379 3.47 -1.82 -6.60
C ASP A 379 3.15 -0.50 -7.32
N ILE A 380 2.60 0.44 -6.57
CA ILE A 380 2.22 1.78 -7.01
C ILE A 380 2.86 2.82 -6.10
N SER A 381 2.92 4.07 -6.56
CA SER A 381 3.37 5.18 -5.69
C SER A 381 2.30 5.52 -4.65
N GLN A 382 2.73 6.07 -3.52
CA GLN A 382 1.81 6.59 -2.51
C GLN A 382 0.96 7.74 -3.08
N LYS A 383 1.54 8.56 -3.98
CA LYS A 383 0.83 9.62 -4.70
C LYS A 383 -0.33 9.06 -5.55
N ASP A 384 -0.09 7.98 -6.31
CA ASP A 384 -1.13 7.37 -7.13
C ASP A 384 -2.27 6.81 -6.28
N PHE A 385 -1.95 6.22 -5.11
CA PHE A 385 -2.95 5.77 -4.16
C PHE A 385 -3.81 6.93 -3.66
N ILE A 386 -3.21 8.02 -3.14
CA ILE A 386 -3.94 9.20 -2.65
C ILE A 386 -4.79 9.79 -3.77
N LYS A 387 -4.21 9.95 -4.97
CA LYS A 387 -4.92 10.48 -6.13
C LYS A 387 -6.13 9.62 -6.51
N SER A 388 -6.00 8.29 -6.48
CA SER A 388 -7.11 7.40 -6.80
C SER A 388 -8.25 7.49 -5.78
N ILE A 389 -7.93 7.73 -4.50
CA ILE A 389 -8.95 8.02 -3.48
C ILE A 389 -9.60 9.38 -3.75
N MET A 390 -8.81 10.42 -4.06
CA MET A 390 -9.37 11.74 -4.42
C MET A 390 -10.32 11.63 -5.62
N GLN A 391 -9.98 10.82 -6.61
CA GLN A 391 -10.80 10.58 -7.80
C GLN A 391 -12.13 9.87 -7.52
N LEU A 392 -12.26 9.10 -6.45
CA LEU A 392 -13.56 8.52 -6.06
C LEU A 392 -14.54 9.60 -5.59
N TYR A 393 -14.06 10.59 -4.88
CA TYR A 393 -14.90 11.58 -4.19
C TYR A 393 -14.91 12.98 -4.82
N GLY A 394 -14.18 13.18 -5.93
CA GLY A 394 -14.02 14.53 -6.50
C GLY A 394 -13.27 15.49 -5.60
N LEU A 395 -12.37 14.96 -4.77
CA LEU A 395 -11.59 15.77 -3.83
C LEU A 395 -10.56 16.63 -4.54
N MET A 396 -10.47 17.86 -4.13
CA MET A 396 -9.38 18.80 -4.38
C MET A 396 -8.51 18.91 -3.12
N ILE A 397 -7.29 19.42 -3.27
CA ILE A 397 -6.35 19.54 -2.16
C ILE A 397 -5.69 20.93 -2.15
N GLN A 398 -5.58 21.51 -0.97
CA GLN A 398 -4.76 22.68 -0.68
C GLN A 398 -4.01 22.46 0.63
N VAL A 399 -2.97 23.25 0.89
CA VAL A 399 -2.30 23.29 2.20
C VAL A 399 -2.64 24.60 2.89
N VAL A 400 -3.12 24.50 4.11
CA VAL A 400 -3.47 25.65 4.98
C VAL A 400 -2.75 25.43 6.30
N ASP A 401 -1.92 26.37 6.72
CA ASP A 401 -1.14 26.29 7.96
C ASP A 401 -0.38 24.94 8.09
N SER A 402 0.30 24.54 7.04
CA SER A 402 1.07 23.29 6.93
C SER A 402 0.23 22.01 7.02
N VAL A 403 -1.10 22.12 7.00
CA VAL A 403 -2.02 20.98 7.03
C VAL A 403 -2.67 20.78 5.65
N PRO A 404 -2.58 19.60 5.03
CA PRO A 404 -3.35 19.27 3.84
C PRO A 404 -4.86 19.32 4.13
N VAL A 405 -5.59 20.09 3.36
CA VAL A 405 -7.05 20.24 3.44
C VAL A 405 -7.66 19.67 2.16
N PHE A 406 -8.39 18.59 2.30
CA PHE A 406 -9.17 17.99 1.22
C PHE A 406 -10.61 18.53 1.25
N PHE A 407 -11.13 18.93 0.10
CA PHE A 407 -12.47 19.50 -0.02
C PHE A 407 -13.09 19.18 -1.38
N THR A 408 -14.40 19.26 -1.48
CA THR A 408 -15.19 19.13 -2.71
C THR A 408 -15.92 20.44 -3.04
N PHE A 409 -16.69 20.48 -4.10
CA PHE A 409 -17.58 21.59 -4.39
C PHE A 409 -18.72 21.73 -3.37
N ASN A 410 -19.09 20.65 -2.67
CA ASN A 410 -20.10 20.75 -1.61
C ASN A 410 -19.60 21.68 -0.48
N GLU A 411 -18.35 21.54 -0.05
CA GLU A 411 -17.72 22.41 0.95
C GLU A 411 -17.58 23.84 0.45
N VAL A 412 -17.31 24.07 -0.84
CA VAL A 412 -17.28 25.42 -1.42
C VAL A 412 -18.66 26.10 -1.30
N TYR A 413 -19.75 25.37 -1.54
CA TYR A 413 -21.11 25.91 -1.36
C TYR A 413 -21.46 26.13 0.11
N ASP A 414 -21.05 25.24 1.01
CA ASP A 414 -21.23 25.39 2.45
C ASP A 414 -20.51 26.64 2.99
N ASN A 415 -19.44 27.07 2.32
CA ASN A 415 -18.65 28.25 2.67
C ASN A 415 -19.16 29.56 2.04
N PHE A 416 -20.34 29.61 1.42
CA PHE A 416 -20.90 30.87 0.88
C PHE A 416 -21.07 31.95 1.95
N ILE A 417 -21.37 31.58 3.18
CA ILE A 417 -21.46 32.51 4.29
C ILE A 417 -20.11 33.16 4.66
N ASN A 418 -19.01 32.49 4.34
CA ASN A 418 -17.64 32.92 4.62
C ASN A 418 -16.97 33.55 3.38
N ALA A 419 -17.71 33.75 2.30
CA ALA A 419 -17.15 34.19 1.02
C ALA A 419 -16.34 35.48 1.14
N PHE A 420 -15.19 35.53 0.46
CA PHE A 420 -14.40 36.75 0.38
C PHE A 420 -15.08 37.77 -0.52
N ASP A 421 -15.39 38.96 0.01
CA ASP A 421 -15.90 40.08 -0.81
C ASP A 421 -14.74 40.79 -1.51
N TRP A 422 -14.52 40.45 -2.80
CA TRP A 422 -13.50 41.09 -3.63
C TRP A 422 -14.05 42.17 -4.57
N SER A 423 -15.25 42.70 -4.28
CA SER A 423 -15.92 43.70 -5.10
C SER A 423 -15.08 44.96 -5.32
N GLU A 424 -14.38 45.43 -4.28
CA GLU A 424 -13.53 46.62 -4.36
C GLU A 424 -12.18 46.37 -5.05
N SER A 425 -11.76 45.13 -5.13
CA SER A 425 -10.50 44.72 -5.79
C SER A 425 -10.68 44.51 -7.29
N LEU A 426 -11.92 44.43 -7.79
CA LEU A 426 -12.22 44.25 -9.20
C LEU A 426 -11.88 45.52 -9.99
N VAL A 427 -11.09 45.41 -11.04
CA VAL A 427 -10.76 46.49 -11.96
C VAL A 427 -11.98 46.81 -12.82
N GLU A 428 -12.43 48.08 -12.81
CA GLU A 428 -13.69 48.52 -13.44
C GLU A 428 -13.76 48.23 -14.94
N GLU A 429 -12.66 48.44 -15.63
CA GLU A 429 -12.53 48.12 -17.07
C GLU A 429 -12.80 46.64 -17.39
N SER A 430 -12.48 45.74 -16.47
CA SER A 430 -12.70 44.31 -16.64
C SER A 430 -14.18 43.92 -16.69
N ARG A 431 -15.09 44.78 -16.19
CA ARG A 431 -16.56 44.52 -16.24
C ARG A 431 -17.11 44.51 -17.66
N HIS A 432 -16.48 45.26 -18.55
CA HIS A 432 -16.92 45.41 -19.95
C HIS A 432 -16.19 44.45 -20.90
N ASP A 433 -15.02 43.97 -20.49
CA ASP A 433 -14.14 43.08 -21.29
C ASP A 433 -14.13 41.61 -20.79
N SER A 434 -15.18 41.19 -20.06
CA SER A 434 -15.23 39.82 -19.55
C SER A 434 -15.34 38.82 -20.68
N ASN A 435 -14.31 38.02 -20.87
CA ASN A 435 -14.33 36.85 -21.76
C ASN A 435 -15.04 35.70 -21.04
N ILE A 436 -16.23 35.35 -21.47
CA ILE A 436 -16.97 34.20 -20.94
C ILE A 436 -16.73 33.01 -21.85
N ASP A 437 -16.14 31.98 -21.29
CA ASP A 437 -15.96 30.70 -21.94
C ASP A 437 -17.07 29.75 -21.46
N PHE A 438 -17.88 29.28 -22.43
CA PHE A 438 -18.90 28.24 -22.21
C PHE A 438 -18.33 26.83 -22.38
N SER A 439 -17.05 26.77 -22.56
CA SER A 439 -16.13 25.66 -22.67
C SER A 439 -16.30 24.75 -23.88
N SER A 440 -15.32 24.83 -24.74
CA SER A 440 -14.98 23.80 -25.71
C SER A 440 -14.63 22.45 -25.06
N ASP A 441 -14.37 22.44 -23.76
CA ASP A 441 -13.85 21.29 -23.02
C ASP A 441 -14.88 20.50 -22.23
N ILE A 442 -16.16 20.91 -22.25
CA ILE A 442 -17.27 20.22 -21.59
C ILE A 442 -18.22 19.66 -22.63
N ALA A 443 -18.49 18.36 -22.54
CA ALA A 443 -19.41 17.65 -23.43
C ALA A 443 -20.83 17.61 -22.85
N GLU A 444 -21.80 17.20 -23.66
CA GLU A 444 -23.15 16.86 -23.21
C GLU A 444 -23.09 15.78 -22.12
N LYS A 445 -22.23 14.75 -22.32
CA LYS A 445 -21.93 13.70 -21.35
C LYS A 445 -20.46 13.69 -20.99
N ASN A 446 -20.14 13.96 -19.72
CA ASN A 446 -18.81 13.99 -19.17
C ASN A 446 -18.57 12.70 -18.39
N LEU A 447 -17.90 11.73 -19.04
CA LEU A 447 -17.76 10.38 -18.54
C LEU A 447 -16.74 10.30 -17.40
N ILE A 448 -17.13 9.58 -16.35
CA ILE A 448 -16.29 9.23 -15.20
C ILE A 448 -16.19 7.72 -15.16
N LYS A 449 -14.98 7.19 -15.25
CA LYS A 449 -14.74 5.77 -15.49
C LYS A 449 -13.82 5.14 -14.46
N TYR A 450 -14.10 3.88 -14.19
CA TYR A 450 -13.13 2.99 -13.58
C TYR A 450 -12.09 2.52 -14.61
N LYS A 451 -10.98 1.99 -14.11
CA LYS A 451 -9.97 1.35 -14.97
C LYS A 451 -10.54 0.06 -15.55
N GLU A 452 -10.44 -0.10 -16.84
CA GLU A 452 -10.94 -1.30 -17.51
C GLU A 452 -10.22 -2.59 -17.06
N ASP A 453 -10.97 -3.65 -16.85
CA ASP A 453 -10.49 -5.00 -16.57
C ASP A 453 -11.29 -6.01 -17.39
N THR A 454 -10.61 -6.95 -18.02
CA THR A 454 -11.23 -8.02 -18.84
C THR A 454 -12.15 -8.95 -18.05
N LYS A 455 -12.09 -8.91 -16.72
CA LYS A 455 -12.93 -9.70 -15.82
C LYS A 455 -14.18 -8.96 -15.33
N VAL A 456 -14.43 -7.78 -15.87
CA VAL A 456 -15.57 -6.94 -15.54
C VAL A 456 -16.25 -6.51 -16.83
N LYS A 457 -17.57 -6.47 -16.83
CA LYS A 457 -18.34 -5.97 -17.96
C LYS A 457 -17.95 -4.53 -18.27
N THR A 458 -17.70 -4.23 -19.54
CA THR A 458 -17.34 -2.89 -20.00
C THR A 458 -18.37 -1.85 -19.55
N GLY A 459 -17.89 -0.77 -18.94
CA GLY A 459 -18.71 0.33 -18.43
C GLY A 459 -19.43 0.04 -17.10
N TYR A 460 -19.17 -1.10 -16.47
CA TYR A 460 -19.75 -1.41 -15.17
C TYR A 460 -19.16 -0.50 -14.09
N GLY A 461 -20.03 0.11 -13.31
CA GLY A 461 -19.65 1.08 -12.26
C GLY A 461 -19.26 2.47 -12.77
N ASP A 462 -19.19 2.68 -14.09
CA ASP A 462 -18.97 4.01 -14.69
C ASP A 462 -20.23 4.87 -14.60
N SER A 463 -20.05 6.18 -14.71
CA SER A 463 -21.13 7.17 -14.77
C SER A 463 -20.78 8.33 -15.67
N ASN A 464 -21.70 9.28 -15.79
CA ASN A 464 -21.46 10.56 -16.46
C ASN A 464 -22.10 11.72 -15.68
N ILE A 465 -21.56 12.90 -15.90
CA ILE A 465 -22.16 14.17 -15.50
C ILE A 465 -22.66 14.87 -16.75
N ASP A 466 -23.96 15.13 -16.79
CA ASP A 466 -24.61 15.79 -17.93
C ASP A 466 -24.34 17.29 -17.93
N SER A 467 -24.26 17.88 -19.11
CA SER A 467 -24.17 19.31 -19.32
C SER A 467 -25.19 19.77 -20.37
N ALA A 468 -25.60 21.02 -20.27
CA ALA A 468 -26.43 21.66 -21.30
C ALA A 468 -25.69 21.92 -22.62
N ASN A 469 -24.39 21.69 -22.69
CA ASN A 469 -23.57 21.87 -23.89
C ASN A 469 -23.79 20.73 -24.87
N GLN A 470 -24.39 21.01 -26.01
CA GLN A 470 -24.69 20.02 -27.07
C GLN A 470 -23.64 19.96 -28.19
N VAL A 471 -22.59 20.79 -28.10
CA VAL A 471 -21.57 20.89 -29.17
C VAL A 471 -20.72 19.63 -29.25
N LEU A 472 -20.28 19.13 -28.09
CA LEU A 472 -19.50 17.89 -27.96
C LEU A 472 -20.37 16.83 -27.29
N LYS A 473 -20.52 15.65 -27.94
CA LYS A 473 -21.44 14.62 -27.41
C LYS A 473 -20.93 13.93 -26.16
N GLU A 474 -19.68 13.48 -26.18
CA GLU A 474 -19.08 12.77 -25.07
C GLU A 474 -17.62 13.14 -24.88
N ARG A 475 -17.19 13.19 -23.62
CA ARG A 475 -15.79 13.31 -23.24
C ARG A 475 -15.53 12.56 -21.93
N THR A 476 -14.42 11.86 -21.83
CA THR A 476 -13.98 11.30 -20.56
C THR A 476 -13.23 12.38 -19.79
N ILE A 477 -13.76 12.80 -18.63
CA ILE A 477 -13.15 13.79 -17.75
C ILE A 477 -12.31 13.14 -16.63
N LEU A 478 -12.60 11.87 -16.33
CA LEU A 478 -11.88 11.12 -15.31
C LEU A 478 -11.83 9.65 -15.65
N THR A 479 -10.65 9.05 -15.49
CA THR A 479 -10.47 7.60 -15.41
C THR A 479 -9.67 7.29 -14.16
N ASN A 480 -10.21 6.49 -13.24
CA ASN A 480 -9.49 6.07 -12.06
C ASN A 480 -8.21 5.34 -12.46
N GLN A 481 -7.07 5.78 -11.93
CA GLN A 481 -5.77 5.26 -12.39
C GLN A 481 -5.46 3.85 -11.91
N ILE A 482 -6.03 3.44 -10.79
CA ILE A 482 -5.68 2.20 -10.11
C ILE A 482 -6.84 1.23 -10.12
N TYR A 483 -8.02 1.66 -9.67
CA TYR A 483 -9.12 0.77 -9.34
C TYR A 483 -10.00 0.47 -10.55
N SER A 484 -10.34 -0.81 -10.67
CA SER A 484 -11.42 -1.29 -11.55
C SER A 484 -12.67 -1.57 -10.73
N ALA A 485 -13.82 -1.42 -11.35
CA ALA A 485 -15.09 -1.80 -10.76
C ALA A 485 -15.16 -3.31 -10.48
N THR A 486 -16.09 -3.72 -9.63
CA THR A 486 -16.26 -5.12 -9.23
C THR A 486 -17.72 -5.50 -9.28
N GLU A 487 -18.04 -6.48 -10.11
CA GLU A 487 -19.41 -7.01 -10.22
C GLU A 487 -19.82 -7.71 -8.93
N SER A 488 -21.12 -7.74 -8.67
CA SER A 488 -21.71 -8.39 -7.50
C SER A 488 -22.34 -9.72 -7.86
N THR A 489 -22.32 -10.67 -6.93
CA THR A 489 -23.06 -11.93 -6.99
C THR A 489 -23.73 -12.20 -5.67
N SER A 490 -24.81 -12.99 -5.68
CA SER A 490 -25.54 -13.39 -4.49
C SER A 490 -25.33 -14.87 -4.20
N GLU A 491 -24.95 -15.19 -2.98
CA GLU A 491 -24.79 -16.55 -2.49
C GLU A 491 -25.66 -16.80 -1.26
N LYS A 492 -25.92 -18.06 -0.94
CA LYS A 492 -26.73 -18.45 0.20
C LYS A 492 -25.93 -19.27 1.20
N ASP A 493 -26.21 -19.05 2.48
CA ASP A 493 -25.68 -19.87 3.57
C ASP A 493 -26.56 -21.08 3.88
N LEU A 494 -26.23 -21.85 4.92
CA LEU A 494 -26.97 -23.01 5.36
C LEU A 494 -28.39 -22.68 5.87
N THR A 495 -28.65 -21.45 6.26
CA THR A 495 -29.97 -20.97 6.69
C THR A 495 -30.81 -20.45 5.53
N ASN A 496 -30.33 -20.61 4.28
CA ASN A 496 -30.93 -20.05 3.07
C ASN A 496 -31.01 -18.53 3.03
N THR A 497 -30.18 -17.85 3.83
CA THR A 497 -30.03 -16.40 3.81
C THR A 497 -29.12 -15.99 2.64
N SER A 498 -29.58 -15.03 1.82
CA SER A 498 -28.80 -14.50 0.69
C SER A 498 -27.83 -13.41 1.15
N PHE A 499 -26.64 -13.42 0.56
CA PHE A 499 -25.60 -12.39 0.77
C PHE A 499 -25.08 -11.94 -0.58
N ASP A 500 -25.18 -10.64 -0.84
CA ASP A 500 -24.53 -10.03 -2.02
C ASP A 500 -23.07 -9.75 -1.69
N MET A 501 -22.19 -10.08 -2.61
CA MET A 501 -20.75 -9.93 -2.44
C MET A 501 -20.05 -9.66 -3.76
N CYS A 502 -18.85 -9.10 -3.71
CA CYS A 502 -18.00 -8.87 -4.87
C CYS A 502 -17.61 -10.17 -5.58
N THR A 503 -17.46 -10.11 -6.91
CA THR A 503 -16.93 -11.18 -7.74
C THR A 503 -15.61 -10.75 -8.38
N PHE A 504 -14.53 -11.46 -8.06
CA PHE A 504 -13.19 -11.11 -8.56
C PHE A 504 -12.72 -12.00 -9.71
N GLY A 505 -13.18 -13.26 -9.79
CA GLY A 505 -12.73 -14.20 -10.83
C GLY A 505 -11.23 -14.49 -10.79
N LEU A 506 -10.63 -14.48 -9.60
CA LEU A 506 -9.19 -14.69 -9.39
C LEU A 506 -8.77 -16.14 -9.65
N PHE A 507 -9.62 -17.11 -9.30
CA PHE A 507 -9.38 -18.54 -9.50
C PHE A 507 -10.28 -19.09 -10.60
N GLU A 508 -9.70 -19.72 -11.60
CA GLU A 508 -10.40 -20.40 -12.69
C GLU A 508 -10.21 -21.91 -12.59
N ILE A 509 -11.32 -22.67 -12.73
CA ILE A 509 -11.26 -24.13 -12.77
C ILE A 509 -10.84 -24.57 -14.15
N GLN A 510 -9.83 -25.42 -14.23
CA GLN A 510 -9.38 -26.06 -15.46
C GLN A 510 -10.15 -27.34 -15.72
N SER A 511 -10.09 -27.84 -16.96
CA SER A 511 -10.77 -29.08 -17.40
C SER A 511 -10.34 -30.33 -16.60
N ASN A 512 -9.16 -30.32 -16.01
CA ASN A 512 -8.62 -31.39 -15.17
C ASN A 512 -9.02 -31.26 -13.69
N GLY A 513 -9.88 -30.28 -13.34
CA GLY A 513 -10.31 -30.01 -11.95
C GLY A 513 -9.31 -29.22 -11.12
N THR A 514 -8.16 -28.83 -11.66
CA THR A 514 -7.20 -27.95 -10.98
C THR A 514 -7.59 -26.49 -11.11
N TYR A 515 -7.03 -25.62 -10.27
CA TYR A 515 -7.28 -24.17 -10.32
C TYR A 515 -6.08 -23.45 -10.89
N LYS A 516 -6.38 -22.48 -11.76
CA LYS A 516 -5.42 -21.50 -12.25
C LYS A 516 -5.74 -20.15 -11.65
N THR A 517 -4.74 -19.50 -11.07
CA THR A 517 -4.87 -18.10 -10.64
C THR A 517 -4.72 -17.17 -11.84
N VAL A 518 -5.60 -16.19 -11.94
CA VAL A 518 -5.62 -15.19 -13.01
C VAL A 518 -5.24 -13.84 -12.42
N SER A 519 -4.44 -13.07 -13.14
CA SER A 519 -4.14 -11.70 -12.75
C SER A 519 -5.35 -10.80 -13.00
N ILE A 520 -5.75 -10.04 -12.00
CA ILE A 520 -6.82 -9.03 -12.09
C ILE A 520 -6.24 -7.65 -11.78
N LYS A 521 -6.93 -6.59 -12.23
CA LYS A 521 -6.60 -5.22 -11.83
C LYS A 521 -6.92 -5.00 -10.35
N GLN A 522 -6.31 -3.96 -9.77
CA GLN A 522 -6.56 -3.61 -8.38
C GLN A 522 -8.03 -3.25 -8.16
N ARG A 523 -8.55 -3.66 -7.03
CA ARG A 523 -9.93 -3.42 -6.60
C ARG A 523 -9.95 -2.59 -5.33
N ILE A 524 -11.03 -1.87 -5.16
CA ILE A 524 -11.43 -1.26 -3.89
C ILE A 524 -12.86 -1.72 -3.61
N CYS A 525 -13.14 -2.08 -2.38
CA CYS A 525 -14.44 -2.60 -1.97
C CYS A 525 -14.85 -2.01 -0.63
N LYS A 526 -16.13 -2.03 -0.35
CA LYS A 526 -16.69 -1.73 0.96
C LYS A 526 -16.70 -2.99 1.81
N GLN A 527 -16.31 -2.87 3.09
CA GLN A 527 -16.40 -3.96 4.06
C GLN A 527 -17.70 -3.86 4.85
N GLU A 528 -18.47 -4.93 4.86
CA GLU A 528 -19.62 -5.11 5.74
C GLU A 528 -19.40 -6.32 6.64
N THR A 529 -19.74 -6.21 7.93
CA THR A 529 -19.66 -7.36 8.85
C THR A 529 -21.03 -8.03 8.94
N LYS A 530 -21.12 -9.29 8.56
CA LYS A 530 -22.35 -10.09 8.62
C LYS A 530 -22.13 -11.39 9.39
N SER A 531 -23.17 -11.78 10.14
CA SER A 531 -23.25 -13.10 10.74
C SER A 531 -23.66 -14.12 9.67
N MET A 532 -22.84 -15.14 9.45
CA MET A 532 -22.99 -16.11 8.37
C MET A 532 -22.83 -17.53 8.89
N ASN A 533 -23.66 -18.43 8.41
CA ASN A 533 -23.64 -19.86 8.75
C ASN A 533 -23.27 -20.68 7.51
N PHE A 534 -22.01 -20.98 7.31
CA PHE A 534 -21.52 -21.82 6.22
C PHE A 534 -20.93 -23.12 6.76
N ALA A 535 -21.09 -24.22 6.00
CA ALA A 535 -20.26 -25.39 6.17
C ALA A 535 -18.83 -25.03 5.70
N VAL A 536 -17.91 -24.89 6.63
CA VAL A 536 -16.51 -24.64 6.29
C VAL A 536 -15.90 -25.94 5.83
N GLN A 537 -15.40 -25.99 4.60
CA GLN A 537 -14.78 -27.18 4.04
C GLN A 537 -13.28 -26.98 3.92
N SER A 538 -12.52 -27.83 4.62
CA SER A 538 -11.11 -28.01 4.33
C SER A 538 -10.96 -28.74 2.99
N ILE A 539 -10.05 -28.27 2.15
CA ILE A 539 -9.75 -28.91 0.88
C ILE A 539 -8.84 -30.15 1.09
N PHE A 540 -8.29 -30.33 2.31
CA PHE A 540 -7.25 -31.31 2.61
C PHE A 540 -7.64 -32.48 3.52
N GLY A 541 -8.87 -32.54 3.98
CA GLY A 541 -9.25 -33.58 4.94
C GLY A 541 -8.62 -33.42 6.32
N GLU A 542 -8.08 -32.24 6.62
CA GLU A 542 -7.53 -31.94 7.95
C GLU A 542 -8.64 -31.89 9.01
N PRO A 543 -8.33 -32.20 10.29
CA PRO A 543 -9.32 -32.15 11.33
C PRO A 543 -9.88 -30.74 11.43
N THR A 544 -11.11 -30.60 10.98
CA THR A 544 -11.85 -29.36 11.01
C THR A 544 -12.30 -29.09 12.45
N GLY A 545 -11.44 -28.51 13.26
CA GLY A 545 -11.86 -27.82 14.49
C GLY A 545 -12.67 -26.57 14.19
N ILE A 546 -13.39 -26.54 13.05
CA ILE A 546 -14.08 -25.37 12.54
C ILE A 546 -15.53 -25.47 12.94
N ALA A 547 -15.94 -24.54 13.78
CA ALA A 547 -17.29 -24.39 14.19
C ALA A 547 -18.22 -24.24 12.97
N SER A 548 -19.06 -25.25 12.73
CA SER A 548 -20.32 -25.06 12.04
C SER A 548 -21.18 -24.16 12.95
N GLY A 549 -21.58 -23.00 12.47
CA GLY A 549 -22.39 -22.05 13.23
C GLY A 549 -22.29 -20.64 12.62
N SER A 550 -23.15 -19.78 13.13
CA SER A 550 -23.13 -18.38 12.74
C SER A 550 -21.88 -17.67 13.30
N VAL A 551 -21.06 -17.14 12.42
CA VAL A 551 -19.85 -16.39 12.76
C VAL A 551 -19.87 -15.05 12.04
N ASN A 552 -19.48 -13.99 12.75
CA ASN A 552 -19.31 -12.66 12.14
C ASN A 552 -18.11 -12.67 11.22
N ARG A 553 -18.32 -12.32 9.96
CA ARG A 553 -17.28 -12.26 8.92
C ARG A 553 -17.38 -10.98 8.11
N SER A 554 -16.26 -10.55 7.53
CA SER A 554 -16.22 -9.42 6.61
C SER A 554 -16.66 -9.86 5.22
N VAL A 555 -17.72 -9.27 4.70
CA VAL A 555 -18.17 -9.42 3.30
C VAL A 555 -17.73 -8.21 2.52
N LEU A 556 -17.20 -8.43 1.32
CA LEU A 556 -16.81 -7.35 0.42
C LEU A 556 -17.95 -7.01 -0.54
N ARG A 557 -18.32 -5.74 -0.60
CA ARG A 557 -19.38 -5.22 -1.47
C ARG A 557 -18.84 -4.08 -2.33
N PHE A 558 -19.43 -3.88 -3.49
CA PHE A 558 -19.14 -2.78 -4.40
C PHE A 558 -20.36 -1.89 -4.57
N GLU A 559 -21.52 -2.47 -4.80
CA GLU A 559 -22.82 -1.80 -4.83
C GLU A 559 -23.49 -1.88 -3.45
N ASP A 560 -24.03 -0.77 -3.00
CA ASP A 560 -24.82 -0.71 -1.77
C ASP A 560 -25.80 0.46 -1.88
N ALA A 561 -27.08 0.18 -2.00
CA ALA A 561 -28.11 1.18 -2.33
C ALA A 561 -27.95 2.50 -1.53
N GLY A 562 -27.44 3.53 -2.21
CA GLY A 562 -27.19 4.87 -1.66
C GLY A 562 -25.87 5.06 -0.91
N ASN A 563 -25.00 4.06 -0.84
CA ASN A 563 -23.68 4.15 -0.17
C ASN A 563 -22.65 3.17 -0.76
N GLY A 564 -22.74 2.90 -2.06
CA GLY A 564 -21.85 2.01 -2.79
C GLY A 564 -20.67 2.74 -3.41
N LEU A 565 -19.98 2.03 -4.32
CA LEU A 565 -18.78 2.49 -5.01
C LEU A 565 -19.00 2.66 -6.51
N THR A 566 -20.20 2.47 -7.04
CA THR A 566 -20.46 2.87 -8.42
C THR A 566 -20.34 4.38 -8.55
N TYR A 567 -19.85 4.87 -9.68
CA TYR A 567 -19.79 6.32 -9.88
C TYR A 567 -21.17 6.99 -9.89
N ASP A 568 -22.25 6.25 -10.18
CA ASP A 568 -23.62 6.78 -10.03
C ASP A 568 -23.92 7.11 -8.57
N GLU A 569 -23.55 6.22 -7.63
CA GLU A 569 -23.73 6.43 -6.20
C GLU A 569 -22.77 7.52 -5.68
N LEU A 570 -21.50 7.47 -6.06
CA LEU A 570 -20.51 8.46 -5.63
C LEU A 570 -20.82 9.87 -6.13
N VAL A 571 -21.29 10.00 -7.38
CA VAL A 571 -21.68 11.29 -7.95
C VAL A 571 -22.90 11.86 -7.23
N SER A 572 -23.90 11.04 -6.96
CA SER A 572 -25.12 11.49 -6.26
C SER A 572 -24.85 11.97 -4.83
N GLU A 573 -23.85 11.37 -4.14
CA GLU A 573 -23.57 11.66 -2.73
C GLU A 573 -22.50 12.75 -2.55
N TYR A 574 -21.40 12.69 -3.33
CA TYR A 574 -20.23 13.53 -3.08
C TYR A 574 -19.98 14.61 -4.16
N TRP A 575 -20.57 14.47 -5.35
CA TRP A 575 -20.31 15.35 -6.48
C TRP A 575 -21.53 16.19 -6.87
N GLU A 576 -22.56 16.26 -6.03
CA GLU A 576 -23.82 16.96 -6.35
C GLU A 576 -23.58 18.39 -6.84
N LYS A 577 -22.86 19.20 -6.05
CA LYS A 577 -22.59 20.60 -6.41
C LYS A 577 -21.65 20.76 -7.58
N TYR A 578 -20.71 19.84 -7.74
CA TYR A 578 -19.90 19.79 -8.95
C TYR A 578 -20.76 19.53 -10.19
N ALA A 579 -21.70 18.60 -10.15
CA ALA A 579 -22.62 18.31 -11.24
C ALA A 579 -23.52 19.50 -11.57
N GLU A 580 -24.00 20.25 -10.56
CA GLU A 580 -24.77 21.50 -10.76
C GLU A 580 -23.94 22.55 -11.53
N VAL A 581 -22.68 22.75 -11.14
CA VAL A 581 -21.77 23.70 -11.80
C VAL A 581 -21.51 23.26 -13.25
N MET A 582 -21.25 21.97 -13.47
CA MET A 582 -20.98 21.41 -14.80
C MET A 582 -22.18 21.48 -15.73
N TYR A 583 -23.42 21.43 -15.22
CA TYR A 583 -24.62 21.48 -16.03
C TYR A 583 -24.75 22.77 -16.84
N LYS A 584 -24.44 23.94 -16.26
CA LYS A 584 -24.43 25.26 -16.89
C LYS A 584 -23.08 25.95 -16.74
N PHE A 585 -22.03 25.23 -17.04
CA PHE A 585 -20.67 25.70 -16.83
C PHE A 585 -20.38 27.03 -17.51
N LYS A 586 -19.85 27.96 -16.75
CA LYS A 586 -19.36 29.25 -17.23
C LYS A 586 -18.04 29.58 -16.56
N GLN A 587 -17.01 29.74 -17.35
CA GLN A 587 -15.72 30.24 -16.89
C GLN A 587 -15.51 31.66 -17.41
N THR A 588 -14.94 32.53 -16.61
CA THR A 588 -14.59 33.89 -17.01
C THR A 588 -13.21 34.27 -16.48
N LYS A 589 -12.61 35.25 -17.14
CA LYS A 589 -11.36 35.87 -16.69
C LYS A 589 -11.64 37.31 -16.35
N LEU A 590 -11.36 37.68 -15.09
CA LEU A 590 -11.53 39.05 -14.62
C LEU A 590 -10.22 39.58 -14.07
N LYS A 591 -10.02 40.89 -14.14
CA LYS A 591 -8.84 41.58 -13.66
C LYS A 591 -9.04 42.14 -12.27
N PHE A 592 -8.09 41.92 -11.39
CA PHE A 592 -8.12 42.34 -9.99
C PHE A 592 -6.83 43.05 -9.59
N ILE A 593 -6.89 43.80 -8.49
CA ILE A 593 -5.72 44.24 -7.74
C ILE A 593 -5.88 43.68 -6.33
N LEU A 594 -5.10 42.67 -5.97
CA LEU A 594 -5.19 42.03 -4.66
C LEU A 594 -4.04 42.45 -3.75
N SER A 595 -4.37 42.83 -2.53
CA SER A 595 -3.39 43.16 -1.49
C SER A 595 -2.69 41.90 -0.96
N PRO A 596 -1.52 42.05 -0.33
CA PRO A 596 -0.83 40.93 0.34
C PRO A 596 -1.69 40.21 1.38
N ILE A 597 -2.51 40.95 2.12
CA ILE A 597 -3.43 40.39 3.14
C ILE A 597 -4.50 39.49 2.48
N GLN A 598 -5.11 39.95 1.39
CA GLN A 598 -6.11 39.14 0.67
C GLN A 598 -5.51 37.84 0.14
N ILE A 599 -4.27 37.85 -0.36
CA ILE A 599 -3.60 36.65 -0.84
C ILE A 599 -3.17 35.71 0.30
N SER A 600 -2.68 36.26 1.40
CA SER A 600 -2.28 35.42 2.56
C SER A 600 -3.47 34.72 3.24
N GLN A 601 -4.65 35.31 3.16
CA GLN A 601 -5.90 34.74 3.70
C GLN A 601 -6.67 33.90 2.69
N PHE A 602 -6.26 33.91 1.42
CA PHE A 602 -6.98 33.24 0.35
C PHE A 602 -6.95 31.72 0.51
N ARG A 603 -8.12 31.10 0.31
CA ARG A 603 -8.33 29.65 0.32
C ARG A 603 -9.22 29.25 -0.85
N PHE A 604 -8.91 28.15 -1.52
CA PHE A 604 -9.70 27.65 -2.64
C PHE A 604 -11.07 27.07 -2.23
N ASP A 605 -11.20 26.56 -1.02
CA ASP A 605 -12.47 26.02 -0.50
C ASP A 605 -13.45 27.12 -0.06
N ILE A 606 -13.07 28.41 -0.12
CA ILE A 606 -13.91 29.56 0.18
C ILE A 606 -14.13 30.35 -1.11
N PRO A 607 -15.39 30.52 -1.57
CA PRO A 607 -15.69 31.28 -2.78
C PRO A 607 -15.45 32.77 -2.62
N ILE A 608 -15.35 33.48 -3.74
CA ILE A 608 -15.40 34.96 -3.74
C ILE A 608 -16.81 35.45 -4.11
N TYR A 609 -17.20 36.57 -3.55
CA TYR A 609 -18.42 37.26 -3.92
C TYR A 609 -18.11 38.59 -4.60
N LEU A 610 -18.84 38.89 -5.70
CA LEU A 610 -18.72 40.12 -6.44
C LEU A 610 -20.08 40.81 -6.52
N LYS A 611 -20.24 41.96 -5.82
CA LYS A 611 -21.49 42.75 -5.77
C LYS A 611 -21.95 43.17 -7.16
N GLN A 612 -20.99 43.49 -8.05
CA GLN A 612 -21.25 43.94 -9.40
C GLN A 612 -22.04 42.92 -10.24
N TYR A 613 -21.87 41.63 -9.93
CA TYR A 613 -22.59 40.55 -10.59
C TYR A 613 -23.65 39.90 -9.70
N SER A 614 -23.69 40.26 -8.40
CA SER A 614 -24.52 39.59 -7.37
C SER A 614 -24.37 38.09 -7.41
N ARG A 615 -23.13 37.61 -7.54
CA ARG A 615 -22.78 36.17 -7.74
C ARG A 615 -21.58 35.77 -6.93
N TYR A 616 -21.55 34.48 -6.62
CA TYR A 616 -20.38 33.80 -6.08
C TYR A 616 -19.58 33.16 -7.22
N PHE A 617 -18.27 33.08 -7.01
CA PHE A 617 -17.34 32.49 -7.97
C PHE A 617 -16.34 31.57 -7.26
N PHE A 618 -16.06 30.44 -7.88
CA PHE A 618 -14.92 29.62 -7.50
C PHE A 618 -13.66 30.13 -8.22
N VAL A 619 -12.60 30.32 -7.46
CA VAL A 619 -11.30 30.73 -8.02
C VAL A 619 -10.57 29.48 -8.52
N LYS A 620 -10.46 29.33 -9.84
CA LYS A 620 -9.72 28.22 -10.46
C LYS A 620 -8.21 28.45 -10.42
N ARG A 621 -7.80 29.70 -10.75
CA ARG A 621 -6.38 30.08 -10.80
C ARG A 621 -6.21 31.59 -10.61
N ILE A 622 -5.18 31.95 -9.87
CA ILE A 622 -4.67 33.31 -9.79
C ILE A 622 -3.36 33.36 -10.58
N ASN A 623 -3.32 34.13 -11.67
CA ASN A 623 -2.20 34.18 -12.58
C ASN A 623 -1.27 35.36 -12.26
N SER A 624 0.03 35.08 -12.10
CA SER A 624 1.09 36.08 -12.01
C SER A 624 0.84 37.17 -10.95
N TRP A 625 0.36 36.79 -9.75
CA TRP A 625 0.15 37.76 -8.70
C TRP A 625 1.44 38.44 -8.27
N GLU A 626 1.38 39.75 -8.28
CA GLU A 626 2.34 40.66 -7.63
C GLU A 626 1.56 41.72 -6.87
N ALA A 627 2.03 42.09 -5.70
CA ALA A 627 1.35 43.08 -4.87
C ALA A 627 1.13 44.41 -5.60
N ASN A 628 -0.08 44.94 -5.52
CA ASN A 628 -0.52 46.18 -6.12
C ASN A 628 -0.41 46.29 -7.66
N LYS A 629 -0.31 45.12 -8.34
CA LYS A 629 -0.39 45.04 -9.80
C LYS A 629 -1.71 44.44 -10.24
N ILE A 630 -2.16 44.81 -11.42
CA ILE A 630 -3.31 44.20 -12.07
C ILE A 630 -2.93 42.77 -12.46
N LEU A 631 -3.80 41.82 -12.10
CA LEU A 631 -3.63 40.40 -12.41
C LEU A 631 -4.93 39.83 -12.99
N GLU A 632 -4.83 38.74 -13.74
CA GLU A 632 -5.99 38.01 -14.24
C GLU A 632 -6.28 36.78 -13.37
N ILE A 633 -7.55 36.59 -13.06
CA ILE A 633 -8.03 35.44 -12.29
C ILE A 633 -9.02 34.64 -13.13
N ASP A 634 -8.76 33.33 -13.23
CA ASP A 634 -9.69 32.39 -13.85
C ASP A 634 -10.77 32.00 -12.82
N LEU A 635 -12.00 32.31 -13.14
CA LEU A 635 -13.16 32.14 -12.26
C LEU A 635 -14.22 31.23 -12.87
N ILE A 636 -14.84 30.41 -12.05
CA ILE A 636 -16.02 29.62 -12.42
C ILE A 636 -17.23 30.22 -11.68
N VAL A 637 -18.31 30.46 -12.42
CA VAL A 637 -19.55 31.01 -11.84
C VAL A 637 -20.26 29.90 -11.05
N LEU A 638 -20.60 30.19 -9.79
CA LEU A 638 -21.35 29.30 -8.89
C LEU A 638 -22.83 29.67 -8.87
#